data_9414f98536efcfd5205a3daadf2311d4
#
_entry.id   9414f98536efcfd5205a3daadf2311d4
#
_cell.length_a   1.000
_cell.length_b   1.000
_cell.length_c   1.000
_cell.angle_alpha   90.00
_cell.angle_beta   90.00
_cell.angle_gamma   90.00
#
_symmetry.space_group_name_H-M   'P 1'
#
loop_
_entity.id
_entity.type
_entity.pdbx_description
1 polymer ?
#
loop_
_entity_poly.entity_id
_entity_poly.type
_entity_poly.pdbx_seq_one_letter_code
_entity_poly.pdbx_strand_id
1 'polypeptide(L)'
;MRFDAWDGFNPGKWQNEINVRNFIQLNYTPYEGDSSFLAYSTDKTKKLWNEVLELFKKEKASIGSILDIDTKTVSTIISHDAGYIDKDLEEIVGLQTDSPLKRAIMPFGGIRIVEKSCEAYGRKLSPSIKALFPAIRKTHNDGVFDVYTPDVRAARSSHLITGLPDGYGRGRIIGDYRRVALYGVNVLIEERKHILELLNRDEFTEDLIREREEFTEQIKSLENLKIMASKYGFDISKPAKNAKEAVQWLYFAYLGAIKDQNGAAMSLGRTSTFLDIYFERDLKNGVLNEAQAQEIMDHFVMKLRMVRFLRTPEYNDLFSGDPVWVTESIGGMGIDGRTLVTKNSFRILHTLENLGPAPEPNLTVLWSNRLPSGFKKYTTLLSIKTSSIQYENDDLMRSFWGDDYGIACCVSAMRIGKQMQFFGARANLAKVLLYAINGGKDEKTGKQVAPVFAPITSEYLNYDEVIEKFDIMLDYVGKIYIKALNAIHYMHDKYSYESLEMALHDKEILRTMACGIAGLSVCADSLSAIKYAKVKVIRDDTGLAVDYEIEGDFPKYGNDDDRVDNIAIDLIKRTLEKLQKHTTYKHSKHTLSVLTITSNVVYGKATGNTPDGRRDGEPFGPGANPLHGRDTNGALAVMNTISKLPYEYAEDRYFFYFFYYSKCSW
;
A
#
# COMPACT_ATOMS: atom_id res chain seq x y z
N MET A 1 -7.31 -15.25 -30.92
CA MET A 1 -8.70 -15.20 -30.40
C MET A 1 -9.47 -14.09 -31.09
N ARG A 2 -10.77 -14.21 -31.28
CA ARG A 2 -11.63 -13.12 -31.77
C ARG A 2 -12.96 -13.17 -31.01
N PHE A 3 -13.37 -12.03 -30.49
CA PHE A 3 -14.65 -11.88 -29.78
C PHE A 3 -15.39 -10.68 -30.36
N ASP A 4 -16.69 -10.77 -30.53
CA ASP A 4 -17.54 -9.67 -30.98
C ASP A 4 -17.44 -8.43 -30.06
N ALA A 5 -17.17 -8.64 -28.78
CA ALA A 5 -16.92 -7.59 -27.81
C ALA A 5 -15.70 -6.68 -28.15
N TRP A 6 -14.82 -7.15 -29.01
CA TRP A 6 -13.65 -6.40 -29.47
C TRP A 6 -13.87 -5.61 -30.77
N ASP A 7 -15.06 -5.69 -31.34
CA ASP A 7 -15.39 -4.93 -32.54
C ASP A 7 -15.25 -3.42 -32.29
N GLY A 8 -14.64 -2.75 -33.25
CA GLY A 8 -14.30 -1.33 -33.16
C GLY A 8 -12.97 -1.00 -32.51
N PHE A 9 -12.24 -1.98 -31.96
CA PHE A 9 -10.89 -1.80 -31.44
C PHE A 9 -9.83 -2.11 -32.49
N ASN A 10 -8.71 -1.36 -32.46
CA ASN A 10 -7.58 -1.60 -33.32
C ASN A 10 -6.90 -2.93 -32.97
N PRO A 11 -6.64 -3.81 -33.95
CA PRO A 11 -6.00 -5.08 -33.70
C PRO A 11 -4.53 -4.95 -33.29
N GLY A 12 -4.03 -5.96 -32.57
CA GLY A 12 -2.64 -5.99 -32.13
C GLY A 12 -2.25 -7.30 -31.47
N LYS A 13 -1.07 -7.33 -30.88
CA LYS A 13 -0.58 -8.51 -30.17
C LYS A 13 -1.53 -8.94 -29.04
N TRP A 14 -2.21 -8.00 -28.41
CA TRP A 14 -3.17 -8.22 -27.34
C TRP A 14 -4.31 -9.20 -27.70
N GLN A 15 -4.59 -9.41 -29.01
CA GLN A 15 -5.59 -10.40 -29.42
C GLN A 15 -5.08 -11.85 -29.39
N ASN A 16 -3.76 -12.05 -29.38
CA ASN A 16 -3.13 -13.37 -29.45
C ASN A 16 -2.44 -13.77 -28.14
N GLU A 17 -2.11 -12.81 -27.31
CA GLU A 17 -1.46 -12.96 -26.01
C GLU A 17 -2.11 -12.02 -24.98
N ILE A 18 -1.99 -12.31 -23.72
CA ILE A 18 -2.46 -11.41 -22.66
C ILE A 18 -1.52 -10.21 -22.59
N ASN A 19 -1.94 -9.08 -23.15
CA ASN A 19 -1.13 -7.86 -23.26
C ASN A 19 -1.99 -6.60 -23.21
N VAL A 20 -2.46 -6.26 -22.00
CA VAL A 20 -3.31 -5.07 -21.76
C VAL A 20 -2.61 -3.78 -22.16
N ARG A 21 -1.28 -3.68 -21.91
CA ARG A 21 -0.52 -2.48 -22.31
C ARG A 21 -0.55 -2.26 -23.84
N ASN A 22 -0.42 -3.32 -24.64
CA ASN A 22 -0.52 -3.21 -26.10
C ASN A 22 -1.92 -2.79 -26.55
N PHE A 23 -2.98 -3.31 -25.89
CA PHE A 23 -4.36 -2.86 -26.12
C PHE A 23 -4.51 -1.35 -25.88
N ILE A 24 -4.04 -0.88 -24.71
CA ILE A 24 -4.11 0.56 -24.37
C ILE A 24 -3.40 1.39 -25.41
N GLN A 25 -2.14 1.08 -25.74
CA GLN A 25 -1.33 1.87 -26.66
C GLN A 25 -1.94 2.03 -28.06
N LEU A 26 -2.67 1.02 -28.52
CA LEU A 26 -3.30 1.03 -29.84
C LEU A 26 -4.68 1.68 -29.87
N ASN A 27 -5.35 1.80 -28.73
CA ASN A 27 -6.77 2.13 -28.70
C ASN A 27 -7.13 3.39 -27.90
N TYR A 28 -6.29 3.86 -26.94
CA TYR A 28 -6.65 5.03 -26.17
C TYR A 28 -6.49 6.33 -26.98
N THR A 29 -7.26 7.33 -26.62
CA THR A 29 -7.20 8.68 -27.20
C THR A 29 -6.72 9.65 -26.12
N PRO A 30 -5.51 10.25 -26.25
CA PRO A 30 -5.07 11.29 -25.34
C PRO A 30 -6.05 12.45 -25.33
N TYR A 31 -6.30 13.01 -24.15
CA TYR A 31 -7.16 14.18 -24.00
C TYR A 31 -6.37 15.38 -23.50
N GLU A 32 -6.32 16.41 -24.33
CA GLU A 32 -5.58 17.65 -24.05
C GLU A 32 -6.47 18.85 -23.68
N GLY A 33 -7.79 18.63 -23.62
CA GLY A 33 -8.78 19.63 -23.26
C GLY A 33 -8.87 19.88 -21.75
N ASP A 34 -9.96 20.46 -21.33
CA ASP A 34 -10.24 20.82 -19.94
C ASP A 34 -11.44 20.03 -19.35
N SER A 35 -11.91 20.45 -18.19
CA SER A 35 -12.99 19.80 -17.44
C SER A 35 -14.41 20.19 -17.89
N SER A 36 -14.58 20.94 -18.97
CA SER A 36 -15.89 21.51 -19.38
C SER A 36 -16.94 20.45 -19.80
N PHE A 37 -16.51 19.26 -20.17
CA PHE A 37 -17.40 18.14 -20.54
C PHE A 37 -17.98 17.37 -19.34
N LEU A 38 -17.45 17.57 -18.14
CA LEU A 38 -17.83 16.82 -16.94
C LEU A 38 -19.29 17.09 -16.55
N ALA A 39 -19.97 16.04 -16.16
CA ALA A 39 -21.35 16.09 -15.70
C ALA A 39 -21.44 16.06 -14.17
N TYR A 40 -22.39 16.79 -13.62
CA TYR A 40 -22.74 16.69 -12.20
C TYR A 40 -23.43 15.37 -11.89
N SER A 41 -23.47 15.02 -10.59
CA SER A 41 -24.16 13.83 -10.09
C SER A 41 -25.61 13.80 -10.57
N THR A 42 -26.04 12.66 -11.09
CA THR A 42 -27.45 12.40 -11.41
C THR A 42 -28.29 12.32 -10.13
N ASP A 43 -29.61 12.43 -10.25
CA ASP A 43 -30.48 12.27 -9.08
C ASP A 43 -30.41 10.85 -8.50
N LYS A 44 -30.16 9.85 -9.33
CA LYS A 44 -29.92 8.47 -8.94
C LYS A 44 -28.66 8.35 -8.11
N THR A 45 -27.54 8.93 -8.57
CA THR A 45 -26.28 9.02 -7.83
C THR A 45 -26.47 9.72 -6.48
N LYS A 46 -27.16 10.86 -6.45
CA LYS A 46 -27.42 11.60 -5.19
C LYS A 46 -28.22 10.78 -4.19
N LYS A 47 -29.28 10.09 -4.66
CA LYS A 47 -30.11 9.24 -3.80
C LYS A 47 -29.27 8.11 -3.20
N LEU A 48 -28.56 7.35 -4.03
CA LEU A 48 -27.71 6.24 -3.58
C LEU A 48 -26.59 6.73 -2.63
N TRP A 49 -25.97 7.86 -2.94
CA TRP A 49 -24.92 8.43 -2.09
C TRP A 49 -25.44 8.87 -0.72
N ASN A 50 -26.63 9.42 -0.66
CA ASN A 50 -27.28 9.77 0.62
C ASN A 50 -27.49 8.51 1.49
N GLU A 51 -27.89 7.39 0.91
CA GLU A 51 -28.00 6.11 1.64
C GLU A 51 -26.64 5.64 2.18
N VAL A 52 -25.59 5.75 1.37
CA VAL A 52 -24.22 5.45 1.81
C VAL A 52 -23.77 6.36 2.95
N LEU A 53 -24.06 7.66 2.87
CA LEU A 53 -23.74 8.61 3.95
C LEU A 53 -24.47 8.28 5.25
N GLU A 54 -25.73 7.84 5.18
CA GLU A 54 -26.48 7.39 6.37
C GLU A 54 -25.86 6.11 6.96
N LEU A 55 -25.38 5.19 6.12
CA LEU A 55 -24.63 4.02 6.59
C LEU A 55 -23.33 4.42 7.29
N PHE A 56 -22.56 5.37 6.74
CA PHE A 56 -21.33 5.89 7.39
C PHE A 56 -21.62 6.58 8.73
N LYS A 57 -22.72 7.34 8.83
CA LYS A 57 -23.14 7.92 10.11
C LYS A 57 -23.45 6.85 11.16
N LYS A 58 -24.18 5.79 10.77
CA LYS A 58 -24.47 4.65 11.63
C LYS A 58 -23.19 3.91 12.03
N GLU A 59 -22.28 3.68 11.08
CA GLU A 59 -20.99 3.05 11.34
C GLU A 59 -20.20 3.87 12.39
N LYS A 60 -20.09 5.19 12.18
CA LYS A 60 -19.39 6.11 13.10
C LYS A 60 -20.01 6.12 14.52
N ALA A 61 -21.33 5.98 14.62
CA ALA A 61 -22.04 5.96 15.89
C ALA A 61 -21.95 4.60 16.63
N SER A 62 -21.50 3.55 15.95
CA SER A 62 -21.41 2.21 16.52
C SER A 62 -20.15 2.03 17.38
N ILE A 63 -20.12 0.99 18.22
CA ILE A 63 -18.99 0.67 19.08
C ILE A 63 -17.72 0.51 18.22
N GLY A 64 -16.68 1.29 18.52
CA GLY A 64 -15.43 1.30 17.78
C GLY A 64 -15.56 1.71 16.32
N SER A 65 -16.63 2.41 15.94
CA SER A 65 -16.96 2.76 14.55
C SER A 65 -17.04 1.54 13.63
N ILE A 66 -17.60 0.44 14.11
CA ILE A 66 -17.84 -0.80 13.38
C ILE A 66 -19.34 -1.04 13.30
N LEU A 67 -19.93 -0.97 12.11
CA LEU A 67 -21.37 -1.15 11.93
C LEU A 67 -21.79 -2.59 12.23
N ASP A 68 -21.15 -3.57 11.61
CA ASP A 68 -21.44 -4.99 11.81
C ASP A 68 -20.24 -5.89 11.50
N ILE A 69 -20.27 -7.09 12.06
CA ILE A 69 -19.26 -8.15 11.82
C ILE A 69 -20.00 -9.46 11.57
N ASP A 70 -19.65 -10.15 10.49
CA ASP A 70 -20.04 -11.54 10.32
C ASP A 70 -19.19 -12.44 11.24
N THR A 71 -19.78 -12.85 12.34
CA THR A 71 -19.09 -13.71 13.33
C THR A 71 -19.22 -15.20 13.05
N LYS A 72 -19.82 -15.58 11.91
CA LYS A 72 -20.17 -16.97 11.59
C LYS A 72 -19.48 -17.52 10.35
N THR A 73 -18.95 -16.63 9.49
CA THR A 73 -18.43 -16.99 8.16
C THR A 73 -17.01 -16.48 7.99
N VAL A 74 -16.10 -17.35 7.59
CA VAL A 74 -14.75 -16.96 7.13
C VAL A 74 -14.84 -16.51 5.67
N SER A 75 -14.26 -15.37 5.34
CA SER A 75 -14.31 -14.79 3.99
C SER A 75 -13.60 -15.70 2.97
N THR A 76 -14.29 -15.94 1.88
CA THR A 76 -13.75 -16.48 0.62
C THR A 76 -14.43 -15.75 -0.53
N ILE A 77 -13.98 -15.95 -1.75
CA ILE A 77 -14.58 -15.32 -2.93
C ILE A 77 -16.09 -15.60 -3.01
N ILE A 78 -16.53 -16.80 -2.62
CA ILE A 78 -17.92 -17.29 -2.74
C ILE A 78 -18.68 -17.40 -1.41
N SER A 79 -18.10 -17.00 -0.28
CA SER A 79 -18.65 -17.30 1.06
C SER A 79 -19.98 -16.59 1.37
N HIS A 80 -20.26 -15.46 0.72
CA HIS A 80 -21.47 -14.68 0.96
C HIS A 80 -22.36 -14.64 -0.28
N ASP A 81 -23.64 -14.45 -0.07
CA ASP A 81 -24.59 -14.17 -1.14
C ASP A 81 -24.42 -12.73 -1.66
N ALA A 82 -25.11 -12.42 -2.76
CA ALA A 82 -25.06 -11.09 -3.36
C ALA A 82 -25.64 -10.03 -2.41
N GLY A 83 -24.80 -9.07 -2.03
CA GLY A 83 -25.20 -7.92 -1.22
C GLY A 83 -25.32 -6.64 -2.05
N TYR A 84 -26.22 -5.77 -1.65
CA TYR A 84 -26.50 -4.50 -2.31
C TYR A 84 -26.60 -3.38 -1.28
N ILE A 85 -26.35 -2.13 -1.72
CA ILE A 85 -26.75 -0.93 -0.99
C ILE A 85 -28.24 -0.73 -1.24
N ASP A 86 -28.60 -0.49 -2.51
CA ASP A 86 -29.95 -0.48 -3.06
C ASP A 86 -29.90 -1.09 -4.47
N LYS A 87 -30.51 -2.27 -4.63
CA LYS A 87 -30.44 -3.05 -5.87
C LYS A 87 -30.98 -2.31 -7.09
N ASP A 88 -31.94 -1.44 -6.89
CA ASP A 88 -32.63 -0.72 -8.00
C ASP A 88 -31.86 0.55 -8.41
N LEU A 89 -31.01 1.05 -7.54
CA LEU A 89 -30.24 2.27 -7.79
C LEU A 89 -28.80 2.01 -8.28
N GLU A 90 -28.23 0.85 -7.99
CA GLU A 90 -26.82 0.59 -8.29
C GLU A 90 -26.56 0.37 -9.78
N GLU A 91 -25.65 1.14 -10.38
CA GLU A 91 -25.10 0.84 -11.71
C GLU A 91 -23.95 -0.18 -11.64
N ILE A 92 -23.15 -0.10 -10.61
CA ILE A 92 -22.07 -1.06 -10.29
C ILE A 92 -22.45 -1.79 -9.01
N VAL A 93 -22.55 -3.10 -9.06
CA VAL A 93 -22.98 -3.96 -7.94
C VAL A 93 -21.81 -4.74 -7.35
N GLY A 94 -21.97 -5.17 -6.11
CA GLY A 94 -21.02 -6.03 -5.40
C GLY A 94 -20.65 -5.46 -4.03
N LEU A 95 -20.67 -6.32 -3.00
CA LEU A 95 -20.20 -6.03 -1.65
C LEU A 95 -19.29 -7.15 -1.15
N GLN A 96 -18.43 -6.87 -0.18
CA GLN A 96 -17.58 -7.86 0.47
C GLN A 96 -18.37 -8.97 1.14
N THR A 97 -19.53 -8.62 1.71
CA THR A 97 -20.45 -9.54 2.37
C THR A 97 -21.86 -9.35 1.78
N ASP A 98 -22.83 -9.97 2.37
CA ASP A 98 -24.26 -9.87 2.04
C ASP A 98 -24.90 -8.54 2.47
N SER A 99 -24.19 -7.71 3.23
CA SER A 99 -24.70 -6.42 3.73
C SER A 99 -23.64 -5.31 3.67
N PRO A 100 -24.07 -4.03 3.49
CA PRO A 100 -23.17 -2.90 3.46
C PRO A 100 -22.39 -2.74 4.76
N LEU A 101 -21.07 -2.47 4.66
CA LEU A 101 -20.17 -2.18 5.77
C LEU A 101 -20.07 -3.29 6.85
N LYS A 102 -20.60 -4.47 6.57
CA LYS A 102 -20.45 -5.65 7.42
C LYS A 102 -19.11 -6.30 7.15
N ARG A 103 -18.24 -6.33 8.16
CA ARG A 103 -16.89 -6.89 8.07
C ARG A 103 -16.92 -8.41 8.14
N ALA A 104 -16.11 -9.05 7.33
CA ALA A 104 -15.94 -10.50 7.34
C ALA A 104 -14.75 -10.92 8.19
N ILE A 105 -14.78 -12.15 8.73
CA ILE A 105 -13.62 -12.79 9.33
C ILE A 105 -12.66 -13.15 8.21
N MET A 106 -11.47 -12.57 8.21
CA MET A 106 -10.46 -12.83 7.21
C MET A 106 -9.66 -14.10 7.56
N PRO A 107 -9.27 -14.89 6.56
CA PRO A 107 -8.67 -16.19 6.81
C PRO A 107 -7.23 -16.18 7.34
N PHE A 108 -6.53 -15.05 7.28
CA PHE A 108 -5.09 -14.96 7.57
C PHE A 108 -4.75 -14.66 9.02
N GLY A 109 -5.58 -13.87 9.70
CA GLY A 109 -5.44 -13.63 11.13
C GLY A 109 -5.73 -14.89 11.92
N GLY A 110 -4.88 -15.24 12.87
CA GLY A 110 -5.16 -16.34 13.81
C GLY A 110 -6.40 -16.06 14.65
N ILE A 111 -6.95 -17.11 15.30
CA ILE A 111 -8.15 -16.99 16.12
C ILE A 111 -8.03 -15.89 17.17
N ARG A 112 -6.86 -15.69 17.74
CA ARG A 112 -6.58 -14.62 18.71
C ARG A 112 -6.93 -13.23 18.18
N ILE A 113 -6.64 -12.94 16.91
CA ILE A 113 -6.93 -11.64 16.27
C ILE A 113 -8.45 -11.49 16.11
N VAL A 114 -9.12 -12.55 15.65
CA VAL A 114 -10.56 -12.57 15.44
C VAL A 114 -11.32 -12.37 16.77
N GLU A 115 -10.93 -13.12 17.82
CA GLU A 115 -11.53 -13.00 19.16
C GLU A 115 -11.37 -11.57 19.72
N LYS A 116 -10.12 -11.05 19.68
CA LYS A 116 -9.81 -9.71 20.19
C LYS A 116 -10.59 -8.62 19.44
N SER A 117 -10.71 -8.75 18.13
CA SER A 117 -11.49 -7.79 17.32
C SER A 117 -12.99 -7.88 17.65
N CYS A 118 -13.56 -9.07 17.72
CA CYS A 118 -14.96 -9.27 18.09
C CYS A 118 -15.26 -8.70 19.48
N GLU A 119 -14.41 -9.01 20.47
CA GLU A 119 -14.53 -8.53 21.84
C GLU A 119 -14.47 -7.00 21.92
N ALA A 120 -13.47 -6.39 21.28
CA ALA A 120 -13.28 -4.95 21.26
C ALA A 120 -14.49 -4.19 20.69
N TYR A 121 -15.20 -4.80 19.76
CA TYR A 121 -16.37 -4.20 19.12
C TYR A 121 -17.71 -4.74 19.63
N GLY A 122 -17.72 -5.38 20.81
CA GLY A 122 -18.93 -5.86 21.46
C GLY A 122 -19.66 -6.97 20.71
N ARG A 123 -18.96 -7.78 19.94
CA ARG A 123 -19.51 -8.92 19.20
C ARG A 123 -19.05 -10.25 19.79
N LYS A 124 -19.90 -11.25 19.73
CA LYS A 124 -19.58 -12.62 20.19
C LYS A 124 -19.26 -13.51 19.01
N LEU A 125 -18.02 -14.01 18.97
CA LEU A 125 -17.59 -14.96 17.94
C LEU A 125 -18.38 -16.26 18.04
N SER A 126 -18.77 -16.82 16.90
CA SER A 126 -19.45 -18.13 16.85
C SER A 126 -18.57 -19.22 17.47
N PRO A 127 -19.14 -20.08 18.34
CA PRO A 127 -18.40 -21.22 18.90
C PRO A 127 -17.82 -22.17 17.84
N SER A 128 -18.51 -22.34 16.70
CA SER A 128 -18.04 -23.17 15.59
C SER A 128 -16.75 -22.62 14.95
N ILE A 129 -16.68 -21.30 14.74
CA ILE A 129 -15.46 -20.64 14.24
C ILE A 129 -14.33 -20.73 15.28
N LYS A 130 -14.65 -20.48 16.55
CA LYS A 130 -13.68 -20.59 17.64
C LYS A 130 -13.05 -22.00 17.73
N ALA A 131 -13.84 -23.04 17.50
CA ALA A 131 -13.36 -24.41 17.49
C ALA A 131 -12.59 -24.78 16.22
N LEU A 132 -13.03 -24.26 15.05
CA LEU A 132 -12.46 -24.60 13.75
C LEU A 132 -10.98 -24.18 13.61
N PHE A 133 -10.66 -22.95 14.02
CA PHE A 133 -9.33 -22.38 13.80
C PHE A 133 -8.22 -23.21 14.49
N PRO A 134 -8.26 -23.47 15.82
CA PRO A 134 -7.21 -24.22 16.48
C PRO A 134 -7.21 -25.72 16.14
N ALA A 135 -8.36 -26.29 15.73
CA ALA A 135 -8.50 -27.72 15.52
C ALA A 135 -8.12 -28.18 14.11
N ILE A 136 -8.44 -27.37 13.08
CA ILE A 136 -8.35 -27.85 11.68
C ILE A 136 -7.53 -26.86 10.82
N ARG A 137 -7.43 -25.60 11.24
CA ARG A 137 -6.93 -24.51 10.40
C ARG A 137 -5.68 -23.86 10.99
N LYS A 138 -4.54 -24.04 10.33
CA LYS A 138 -3.34 -23.24 10.57
C LYS A 138 -3.34 -22.02 9.66
N THR A 139 -3.17 -20.85 10.25
CA THR A 139 -3.12 -19.58 9.49
C THR A 139 -1.68 -19.13 9.28
N HIS A 140 -1.48 -18.17 8.40
CA HIS A 140 -0.22 -17.46 8.24
C HIS A 140 0.29 -16.90 9.59
N ASN A 141 -0.58 -16.27 10.37
CA ASN A 141 -0.22 -15.74 11.68
C ASN A 141 0.31 -16.82 12.63
N ASP A 142 -0.36 -17.96 12.70
CA ASP A 142 0.10 -19.09 13.53
C ASP A 142 1.47 -19.58 13.06
N GLY A 143 1.64 -19.78 11.75
CA GLY A 143 2.89 -20.24 11.16
C GLY A 143 4.06 -19.30 11.44
N VAL A 144 3.85 -17.98 11.32
CA VAL A 144 4.88 -16.98 11.61
C VAL A 144 5.30 -17.02 13.08
N PHE A 145 4.33 -17.07 14.01
CA PHE A 145 4.65 -17.11 15.44
C PHE A 145 5.26 -18.45 15.90
N ASP A 146 5.04 -19.54 15.18
CA ASP A 146 5.73 -20.80 15.47
C ASP A 146 7.24 -20.73 15.18
N VAL A 147 7.65 -19.96 14.18
CA VAL A 147 9.05 -19.89 13.74
C VAL A 147 9.80 -18.63 14.17
N TYR A 148 9.11 -17.64 14.72
CA TYR A 148 9.78 -16.44 15.24
C TYR A 148 10.74 -16.79 16.38
N THR A 149 11.98 -16.44 16.18
CA THR A 149 13.05 -16.62 17.18
C THR A 149 12.96 -15.55 18.27
N PRO A 150 13.58 -15.78 19.45
CA PRO A 150 13.55 -14.83 20.56
C PRO A 150 14.03 -13.41 20.19
N ASP A 151 15.06 -13.31 19.35
CA ASP A 151 15.63 -12.04 18.86
C ASP A 151 14.63 -11.27 17.97
N VAL A 152 13.93 -11.94 17.05
CA VAL A 152 12.85 -11.33 16.23
C VAL A 152 11.71 -10.86 17.13
N ARG A 153 11.31 -11.68 18.12
CA ARG A 153 10.26 -11.28 19.08
C ARG A 153 10.67 -10.08 19.92
N ALA A 154 11.93 -10.01 20.35
CA ALA A 154 12.46 -8.87 21.09
C ALA A 154 12.47 -7.60 20.25
N ALA A 155 12.96 -7.65 19.01
CA ALA A 155 12.97 -6.52 18.09
C ALA A 155 11.55 -6.01 17.75
N ARG A 156 10.58 -6.93 17.63
CA ARG A 156 9.18 -6.59 17.41
C ARG A 156 8.55 -5.92 18.64
N SER A 157 8.74 -6.48 19.84
CA SER A 157 8.13 -5.98 21.08
C SER A 157 8.74 -4.67 21.56
N SER A 158 10.01 -4.39 21.27
CA SER A 158 10.68 -3.13 21.60
C SER A 158 10.46 -2.03 20.57
N HIS A 159 9.70 -2.29 19.50
CA HIS A 159 9.52 -1.37 18.37
C HIS A 159 10.81 -0.99 17.64
N LEU A 160 11.87 -1.80 17.74
CA LEU A 160 13.04 -1.68 16.89
C LEU A 160 12.65 -1.95 15.43
N ILE A 161 11.73 -2.92 15.19
CA ILE A 161 11.07 -3.16 13.92
C ILE A 161 9.56 -3.10 14.17
N THR A 162 8.85 -2.24 13.41
CA THR A 162 7.41 -2.03 13.59
C THR A 162 6.65 -2.25 12.27
N GLY A 163 5.41 -2.78 12.37
CA GLY A 163 4.53 -2.97 11.22
C GLY A 163 4.85 -4.23 10.40
N LEU A 164 5.43 -5.26 11.02
CA LEU A 164 5.62 -6.57 10.40
C LEU A 164 4.26 -7.15 9.99
N PRO A 165 4.09 -7.63 8.73
CA PRO A 165 2.83 -8.19 8.24
C PRO A 165 2.63 -9.64 8.74
N ASP A 166 2.69 -9.83 10.04
CA ASP A 166 2.58 -11.14 10.70
C ASP A 166 1.14 -11.51 11.09
N GLY A 167 0.20 -10.57 11.03
CA GLY A 167 -1.20 -10.76 11.42
C GLY A 167 -2.22 -10.43 10.34
N TYR A 168 -1.81 -10.02 9.16
CA TYR A 168 -2.69 -9.63 8.05
C TYR A 168 -2.09 -10.03 6.70
N GLY A 169 -2.85 -9.89 5.62
CA GLY A 169 -2.42 -10.26 4.28
C GLY A 169 -1.19 -9.49 3.82
N ARG A 170 -0.46 -10.04 2.86
CA ARG A 170 0.82 -9.52 2.37
C ARG A 170 0.71 -8.07 1.87
N GLY A 171 -0.37 -7.73 1.16
CA GLY A 171 -0.54 -6.43 0.53
C GLY A 171 0.51 -6.13 -0.55
N ARG A 172 0.41 -4.95 -1.15
CA ARG A 172 1.34 -4.48 -2.18
C ARG A 172 1.53 -5.45 -3.34
N ILE A 173 0.43 -6.04 -3.77
CA ILE A 173 0.28 -6.74 -5.03
C ILE A 173 -0.80 -5.96 -5.79
N ILE A 174 -0.54 -5.65 -7.06
CA ILE A 174 -1.55 -5.06 -7.94
C ILE A 174 -1.85 -6.07 -9.03
N GLY A 175 -2.95 -6.80 -8.87
CA GLY A 175 -3.47 -7.67 -9.92
C GLY A 175 -3.89 -6.83 -11.13
N ASP A 176 -3.63 -7.33 -12.33
CA ASP A 176 -4.13 -6.65 -13.52
C ASP A 176 -5.62 -6.95 -13.73
N TYR A 177 -6.46 -6.29 -12.95
CA TYR A 177 -7.93 -6.44 -12.96
C TYR A 177 -8.53 -6.12 -14.34
N ARG A 178 -7.84 -5.34 -15.18
CA ARG A 178 -8.22 -5.01 -16.55
C ARG A 178 -8.29 -6.25 -17.45
N ARG A 179 -7.53 -7.31 -17.11
CA ARG A 179 -7.53 -8.59 -17.86
C ARG A 179 -8.91 -9.23 -17.89
N VAL A 180 -9.66 -9.16 -16.78
CA VAL A 180 -11.01 -9.73 -16.71
C VAL A 180 -11.97 -8.99 -17.64
N ALA A 181 -11.87 -7.67 -17.71
CA ALA A 181 -12.68 -6.87 -18.62
C ALA A 181 -12.31 -7.12 -20.09
N LEU A 182 -11.01 -7.19 -20.42
CA LEU A 182 -10.55 -7.31 -21.81
C LEU A 182 -10.72 -8.72 -22.38
N TYR A 183 -10.46 -9.76 -21.59
CA TYR A 183 -10.39 -11.15 -22.07
C TYR A 183 -11.51 -12.04 -21.57
N GLY A 184 -12.16 -11.69 -20.47
CA GLY A 184 -13.03 -12.60 -19.73
C GLY A 184 -12.25 -13.69 -19.00
N VAL A 185 -12.90 -14.29 -18.00
CA VAL A 185 -12.24 -15.25 -17.09
C VAL A 185 -11.83 -16.55 -17.79
N ASN A 186 -12.59 -17.01 -18.80
CA ASN A 186 -12.27 -18.28 -19.47
C ASN A 186 -10.91 -18.23 -20.18
N VAL A 187 -10.53 -17.13 -20.80
CA VAL A 187 -9.22 -16.97 -21.44
C VAL A 187 -8.10 -17.08 -20.41
N LEU A 188 -8.30 -16.47 -19.22
CA LEU A 188 -7.31 -16.52 -18.13
C LEU A 188 -7.17 -17.95 -17.58
N ILE A 189 -8.26 -18.69 -17.46
CA ILE A 189 -8.24 -20.09 -17.04
C ILE A 189 -7.47 -20.96 -18.07
N GLU A 190 -7.75 -20.81 -19.34
CA GLU A 190 -7.07 -21.57 -20.40
C GLU A 190 -5.56 -21.26 -20.45
N GLU A 191 -5.17 -20.00 -20.25
CA GLU A 191 -3.76 -19.66 -20.12
C GLU A 191 -3.10 -20.39 -18.94
N ARG A 192 -3.74 -20.42 -17.77
CA ARG A 192 -3.20 -21.13 -16.58
C ARG A 192 -3.12 -22.64 -16.80
N LYS A 193 -4.10 -23.24 -17.45
CA LYS A 193 -4.05 -24.65 -17.84
C LYS A 193 -2.88 -24.93 -18.79
N HIS A 194 -2.68 -24.06 -19.77
CA HIS A 194 -1.54 -24.19 -20.68
C HIS A 194 -0.20 -24.11 -19.94
N ILE A 195 -0.06 -23.20 -18.96
CA ILE A 195 1.14 -23.13 -18.12
C ILE A 195 1.34 -24.45 -17.36
N LEU A 196 0.29 -25.03 -16.79
CA LEU A 196 0.37 -26.34 -16.09
C LEU A 196 0.84 -27.47 -17.01
N GLU A 197 0.45 -27.44 -18.29
CA GLU A 197 0.95 -28.39 -19.31
C GLU A 197 2.45 -28.20 -19.55
N LEU A 198 2.92 -26.95 -19.67
CA LEU A 198 4.35 -26.62 -19.84
C LEU A 198 5.19 -27.01 -18.60
N LEU A 199 4.59 -27.07 -17.43
CA LEU A 199 5.22 -27.51 -16.18
C LEU A 199 5.17 -29.04 -15.99
N ASN A 200 4.68 -29.78 -16.94
CA ASN A 200 4.69 -31.26 -16.89
C ASN A 200 6.07 -31.77 -17.29
N ARG A 201 6.92 -31.99 -16.29
CA ARG A 201 8.31 -32.44 -16.44
C ARG A 201 8.51 -33.77 -15.72
N ASP A 202 9.47 -34.57 -16.14
CA ASP A 202 9.78 -35.85 -15.52
C ASP A 202 10.33 -35.71 -14.10
N GLU A 203 11.05 -34.62 -13.84
CA GLU A 203 11.66 -34.35 -12.56
C GLU A 203 10.77 -33.40 -11.72
N PHE A 204 10.22 -33.89 -10.63
CA PHE A 204 9.34 -33.17 -9.69
C PHE A 204 10.15 -32.68 -8.49
N THR A 205 10.75 -31.51 -8.60
CA THR A 205 11.38 -30.81 -7.47
C THR A 205 10.34 -30.17 -6.56
N GLU A 206 10.73 -29.84 -5.32
CA GLU A 206 9.86 -29.13 -4.36
C GLU A 206 9.30 -27.81 -4.95
N ASP A 207 10.15 -27.02 -5.61
CA ASP A 207 9.74 -25.78 -6.26
C ASP A 207 8.72 -26.02 -7.38
N LEU A 208 8.93 -27.04 -8.22
CA LEU A 208 8.00 -27.38 -9.29
C LEU A 208 6.66 -27.86 -8.76
N ILE A 209 6.66 -28.69 -7.69
CA ILE A 209 5.43 -29.15 -7.03
C ILE A 209 4.64 -27.95 -6.52
N ARG A 210 5.32 -27.02 -5.83
CA ARG A 210 4.70 -25.82 -5.30
C ARG A 210 4.16 -24.89 -6.42
N GLU A 211 4.93 -24.69 -7.48
CA GLU A 211 4.50 -23.89 -8.63
C GLU A 211 3.23 -24.46 -9.28
N ARG A 212 3.16 -25.77 -9.47
CA ARG A 212 1.96 -26.45 -10.00
C ARG A 212 0.75 -26.31 -9.08
N GLU A 213 0.95 -26.41 -7.77
CA GLU A 213 -0.10 -26.19 -6.76
C GLU A 213 -0.63 -24.76 -6.86
N GLU A 214 0.26 -23.75 -6.92
CA GLU A 214 -0.10 -22.33 -7.07
C GLU A 214 -0.97 -22.07 -8.31
N PHE A 215 -0.60 -22.59 -9.49
CA PHE A 215 -1.41 -22.45 -10.70
C PHE A 215 -2.76 -23.18 -10.61
N THR A 216 -2.83 -24.30 -9.90
CA THR A 216 -4.08 -25.00 -9.66
C THR A 216 -5.01 -24.19 -8.75
N GLU A 217 -4.46 -23.54 -7.71
CA GLU A 217 -5.19 -22.63 -6.83
C GLU A 217 -5.68 -21.39 -7.59
N GLN A 218 -4.87 -20.83 -8.49
CA GLN A 218 -5.24 -19.71 -9.36
C GLN A 218 -6.45 -20.05 -10.26
N ILE A 219 -6.46 -21.25 -10.87
CA ILE A 219 -7.59 -21.71 -11.69
C ILE A 219 -8.86 -21.81 -10.84
N LYS A 220 -8.78 -22.40 -9.65
CA LYS A 220 -9.93 -22.49 -8.73
C LYS A 220 -10.46 -21.11 -8.33
N SER A 221 -9.58 -20.15 -8.08
CA SER A 221 -9.97 -18.78 -7.73
C SER A 221 -10.65 -18.06 -8.88
N LEU A 222 -10.19 -18.27 -10.12
CA LEU A 222 -10.85 -17.74 -11.32
C LEU A 222 -12.25 -18.38 -11.51
N GLU A 223 -12.41 -19.68 -11.28
CA GLU A 223 -13.73 -20.31 -11.32
C GLU A 223 -14.66 -19.78 -10.20
N ASN A 224 -14.13 -19.58 -9.00
CA ASN A 224 -14.87 -18.94 -7.90
C ASN A 224 -15.28 -17.50 -8.24
N LEU A 225 -14.46 -16.76 -8.97
CA LEU A 225 -14.80 -15.42 -9.42
C LEU A 225 -16.00 -15.42 -10.37
N LYS A 226 -16.11 -16.41 -11.28
CA LYS A 226 -17.30 -16.60 -12.13
C LYS A 226 -18.55 -16.91 -11.30
N ILE A 227 -18.41 -17.79 -10.29
CA ILE A 227 -19.50 -18.12 -9.37
C ILE A 227 -19.96 -16.86 -8.60
N MET A 228 -19.04 -16.06 -8.10
CA MET A 228 -19.36 -14.81 -7.42
C MET A 228 -20.14 -13.87 -8.33
N ALA A 229 -19.67 -13.64 -9.55
CA ALA A 229 -20.33 -12.75 -10.50
C ALA A 229 -21.73 -13.26 -10.90
N SER A 230 -21.90 -14.59 -11.03
CA SER A 230 -23.19 -15.20 -11.35
C SER A 230 -24.24 -14.98 -10.27
N LYS A 231 -23.88 -14.87 -9.00
CA LYS A 231 -24.78 -14.50 -7.90
C LYS A 231 -25.40 -13.11 -8.08
N TYR A 232 -24.69 -12.21 -8.78
CA TYR A 232 -25.16 -10.88 -9.17
C TYR A 232 -25.87 -10.86 -10.53
N GLY A 233 -25.99 -12.01 -11.22
CA GLY A 233 -26.62 -12.14 -12.52
C GLY A 233 -25.73 -11.83 -13.73
N PHE A 234 -24.39 -11.81 -13.55
CA PHE A 234 -23.44 -11.51 -14.62
C PHE A 234 -22.62 -12.73 -15.05
N ASP A 235 -22.37 -12.83 -16.35
CA ASP A 235 -21.45 -13.81 -16.95
C ASP A 235 -20.15 -13.14 -17.39
N ILE A 236 -19.15 -13.21 -16.51
CA ILE A 236 -17.80 -12.66 -16.77
C ILE A 236 -16.88 -13.66 -17.47
N SER A 237 -17.40 -14.78 -17.97
CA SER A 237 -16.61 -15.77 -18.70
C SER A 237 -16.03 -15.21 -20.02
N LYS A 238 -16.65 -14.17 -20.56
CA LYS A 238 -16.34 -13.52 -21.84
C LYS A 238 -15.91 -12.06 -21.63
N PRO A 239 -15.21 -11.46 -22.62
CA PRO A 239 -14.88 -10.03 -22.61
C PRO A 239 -16.09 -9.11 -22.41
N ALA A 240 -15.86 -7.98 -21.76
CA ALA A 240 -16.86 -6.94 -21.57
C ALA A 240 -17.27 -6.30 -22.91
N LYS A 241 -18.56 -6.10 -23.13
CA LYS A 241 -19.11 -5.60 -24.39
C LYS A 241 -19.23 -4.07 -24.45
N ASN A 242 -19.30 -3.42 -23.30
CA ASN A 242 -19.52 -1.97 -23.18
C ASN A 242 -18.80 -1.42 -21.94
N ALA A 243 -18.83 -0.11 -21.77
CA ALA A 243 -18.17 0.58 -20.68
C ALA A 243 -18.67 0.14 -19.29
N LYS A 244 -19.98 -0.04 -19.12
CA LYS A 244 -20.56 -0.50 -17.85
C LYS A 244 -20.07 -1.90 -17.49
N GLU A 245 -20.08 -2.82 -18.43
CA GLU A 245 -19.54 -4.16 -18.23
C GLU A 245 -18.02 -4.12 -17.95
N ALA A 246 -17.26 -3.27 -18.65
CA ALA A 246 -15.83 -3.16 -18.42
C ALA A 246 -15.51 -2.70 -16.99
N VAL A 247 -16.21 -1.72 -16.46
CA VAL A 247 -16.10 -1.29 -15.06
C VAL A 247 -16.53 -2.40 -14.11
N GLN A 248 -17.66 -3.06 -14.38
CA GLN A 248 -18.20 -4.12 -13.52
C GLN A 248 -17.30 -5.36 -13.47
N TRP A 249 -16.73 -5.80 -14.62
CA TRP A 249 -15.79 -6.94 -14.66
C TRP A 249 -14.51 -6.64 -13.91
N LEU A 250 -13.95 -5.45 -14.13
CA LEU A 250 -12.79 -4.96 -13.40
C LEU A 250 -13.07 -4.90 -11.88
N TYR A 251 -14.23 -4.37 -11.49
CA TYR A 251 -14.62 -4.30 -10.10
C TYR A 251 -14.83 -5.68 -9.47
N PHE A 252 -15.44 -6.63 -10.18
CA PHE A 252 -15.58 -8.01 -9.67
C PHE A 252 -14.22 -8.67 -9.45
N ALA A 253 -13.25 -8.47 -10.34
CA ALA A 253 -11.90 -8.97 -10.16
C ALA A 253 -11.25 -8.39 -8.89
N TYR A 254 -11.37 -7.08 -8.69
CA TYR A 254 -10.90 -6.40 -7.49
C TYR A 254 -11.64 -6.85 -6.23
N LEU A 255 -12.96 -6.96 -6.28
CA LEU A 255 -13.78 -7.43 -5.16
C LEU A 255 -13.44 -8.88 -4.77
N GLY A 256 -13.22 -9.74 -5.76
CA GLY A 256 -12.79 -11.11 -5.52
C GLY A 256 -11.46 -11.17 -4.78
N ALA A 257 -10.48 -10.35 -5.18
CA ALA A 257 -9.19 -10.23 -4.50
C ALA A 257 -9.35 -9.75 -3.04
N ILE A 258 -10.21 -8.76 -2.80
CA ILE A 258 -10.52 -8.28 -1.45
C ILE A 258 -11.15 -9.39 -0.58
N LYS A 259 -12.01 -10.20 -1.14
CA LYS A 259 -12.67 -11.31 -0.43
C LYS A 259 -11.73 -12.48 -0.17
N ASP A 260 -10.75 -12.68 -1.05
CA ASP A 260 -9.75 -13.75 -0.95
C ASP A 260 -8.67 -13.41 0.08
N GLN A 261 -8.26 -12.16 0.18
CA GLN A 261 -7.18 -11.76 1.07
C GLN A 261 -7.50 -10.48 1.87
N ASN A 262 -6.75 -10.32 2.95
CA ASN A 262 -6.80 -9.19 3.86
C ASN A 262 -5.49 -8.39 3.78
N GLY A 263 -5.20 -7.85 2.61
CA GLY A 263 -3.95 -7.13 2.35
C GLY A 263 -3.81 -5.83 3.14
N ALA A 264 -2.58 -5.43 3.41
CA ALA A 264 -2.30 -4.13 4.01
C ALA A 264 -2.60 -2.98 3.02
N ALA A 265 -2.53 -3.27 1.72
CA ALA A 265 -2.80 -2.32 0.66
C ALA A 265 -3.43 -3.05 -0.54
N MET A 266 -4.70 -2.77 -0.79
CA MET A 266 -5.48 -3.34 -1.89
C MET A 266 -5.62 -2.30 -3.01
N SER A 267 -4.50 -2.01 -3.68
CA SER A 267 -4.43 -0.97 -4.71
C SER A 267 -5.10 -1.41 -6.00
N LEU A 268 -5.81 -0.47 -6.65
CA LEU A 268 -6.54 -0.75 -7.89
C LEU A 268 -5.62 -0.76 -9.12
N GLY A 269 -4.59 0.07 -9.10
CA GLY A 269 -3.61 0.16 -10.17
C GLY A 269 -3.80 1.41 -11.03
N ARG A 270 -3.99 1.23 -12.34
CA ARG A 270 -4.13 2.30 -13.34
C ARG A 270 -5.24 1.92 -14.31
N THR A 271 -6.45 2.34 -14.01
CA THR A 271 -7.65 1.88 -14.72
C THR A 271 -8.24 2.92 -15.65
N SER A 272 -8.04 4.21 -15.36
CA SER A 272 -8.72 5.31 -16.07
C SER A 272 -8.48 5.30 -17.58
N THR A 273 -7.22 5.18 -18.02
CA THR A 273 -6.86 5.18 -19.45
C THR A 273 -7.41 3.94 -20.18
N PHE A 274 -7.41 2.78 -19.50
CA PHE A 274 -7.97 1.54 -20.06
C PHE A 274 -9.49 1.64 -20.22
N LEU A 275 -10.20 2.06 -19.19
CA LEU A 275 -11.65 2.16 -19.20
C LEU A 275 -12.12 3.21 -20.21
N ASP A 276 -11.38 4.31 -20.39
CA ASP A 276 -11.72 5.38 -21.33
C ASP A 276 -11.93 4.86 -22.75
N ILE A 277 -11.20 3.82 -23.17
CA ILE A 277 -11.33 3.20 -24.49
C ILE A 277 -12.76 2.69 -24.73
N TYR A 278 -13.37 2.07 -23.71
CA TYR A 278 -14.74 1.60 -23.77
C TYR A 278 -15.73 2.77 -23.70
N PHE A 279 -15.45 3.76 -22.85
CA PHE A 279 -16.32 4.93 -22.70
C PHE A 279 -16.38 5.76 -24.00
N GLU A 280 -15.24 6.04 -24.61
CA GLU A 280 -15.20 6.80 -25.87
C GLU A 280 -15.90 6.06 -27.01
N ARG A 281 -15.74 4.73 -27.08
CA ARG A 281 -16.49 3.92 -28.07
C ARG A 281 -18.00 4.03 -27.86
N ASP A 282 -18.46 3.88 -26.63
CA ASP A 282 -19.89 3.88 -26.29
C ASP A 282 -20.51 5.29 -26.40
N LEU A 283 -19.79 6.34 -26.06
CA LEU A 283 -20.20 7.73 -26.28
C LEU A 283 -20.31 8.04 -27.79
N LYS A 284 -19.32 7.64 -28.58
CA LYS A 284 -19.31 7.82 -30.02
C LYS A 284 -20.48 7.09 -30.70
N ASN A 285 -20.84 5.91 -30.19
CA ASN A 285 -21.93 5.09 -30.73
C ASN A 285 -23.32 5.47 -30.16
N GLY A 286 -23.40 6.49 -29.29
CA GLY A 286 -24.62 6.92 -28.65
C GLY A 286 -25.25 5.92 -27.66
N VAL A 287 -24.41 4.97 -27.18
CA VAL A 287 -24.80 4.00 -26.12
C VAL A 287 -24.84 4.69 -24.75
N LEU A 288 -23.94 5.67 -24.55
CA LEU A 288 -23.87 6.50 -23.36
C LEU A 288 -23.90 7.99 -23.74
N ASN A 289 -24.31 8.81 -22.78
CA ASN A 289 -24.03 10.25 -22.75
C ASN A 289 -23.08 10.58 -21.58
N GLU A 290 -22.58 11.81 -21.50
CA GLU A 290 -21.61 12.22 -20.48
C GLU A 290 -22.14 12.08 -19.04
N ALA A 291 -23.44 12.32 -18.82
CA ALA A 291 -24.05 12.13 -17.49
C ALA A 291 -24.06 10.65 -17.06
N GLN A 292 -24.39 9.75 -17.97
CA GLN A 292 -24.36 8.29 -17.71
C GLN A 292 -22.93 7.78 -17.54
N ALA A 293 -21.98 8.34 -18.31
CA ALA A 293 -20.56 8.01 -18.16
C ALA A 293 -20.05 8.41 -16.76
N GLN A 294 -20.39 9.61 -16.30
CA GLN A 294 -20.03 10.05 -14.96
C GLN A 294 -20.75 9.22 -13.87
N GLU A 295 -22.02 8.89 -14.05
CA GLU A 295 -22.78 8.06 -13.10
C GLU A 295 -22.13 6.70 -12.86
N ILE A 296 -21.68 6.01 -13.92
CA ILE A 296 -20.96 4.74 -13.79
C ILE A 296 -19.67 4.91 -12.95
N MET A 297 -18.92 5.98 -13.18
CA MET A 297 -17.68 6.24 -12.44
C MET A 297 -17.96 6.65 -10.99
N ASP A 298 -19.01 7.44 -10.74
CA ASP A 298 -19.42 7.79 -9.38
C ASP A 298 -19.82 6.53 -8.59
N HIS A 299 -20.60 5.64 -9.18
CA HIS A 299 -21.02 4.38 -8.53
C HIS A 299 -19.83 3.44 -8.31
N PHE A 300 -18.89 3.37 -9.24
CA PHE A 300 -17.65 2.61 -9.05
C PHE A 300 -16.87 3.11 -7.84
N VAL A 301 -16.65 4.42 -7.74
CA VAL A 301 -15.91 5.01 -6.61
C VAL A 301 -16.69 4.85 -5.29
N MET A 302 -18.02 4.91 -5.29
CA MET A 302 -18.82 4.57 -4.10
C MET A 302 -18.51 3.18 -3.57
N LYS A 303 -18.42 2.18 -4.46
CA LYS A 303 -18.07 0.81 -4.07
C LYS A 303 -16.69 0.73 -3.45
N LEU A 304 -15.70 1.42 -4.01
CA LEU A 304 -14.34 1.46 -3.45
C LEU A 304 -14.32 2.08 -2.04
N ARG A 305 -15.16 3.09 -1.79
CA ARG A 305 -15.28 3.73 -0.47
C ARG A 305 -15.93 2.85 0.60
N MET A 306 -16.55 1.75 0.22
CA MET A 306 -17.27 0.85 1.14
C MET A 306 -16.48 -0.36 1.58
N VAL A 307 -15.29 -0.59 1.06
CA VAL A 307 -14.43 -1.71 1.45
C VAL A 307 -14.01 -1.55 2.90
N ARG A 308 -14.15 -2.64 3.68
CA ARG A 308 -13.79 -2.68 5.11
C ARG A 308 -13.14 -4.00 5.46
N PHE A 309 -12.11 -3.94 6.31
CA PHE A 309 -11.53 -5.14 6.91
C PHE A 309 -11.77 -5.17 8.42
N LEU A 310 -11.78 -6.36 9.00
CA LEU A 310 -11.81 -6.55 10.45
C LEU A 310 -10.40 -6.40 11.01
N ARG A 311 -10.14 -5.31 11.75
CA ARG A 311 -8.86 -4.97 12.35
C ARG A 311 -8.99 -4.84 13.86
N THR A 312 -7.87 -5.03 14.57
CA THR A 312 -7.81 -4.76 16.01
C THR A 312 -7.65 -3.26 16.27
N PRO A 313 -8.04 -2.76 17.48
CA PRO A 313 -7.81 -1.36 17.85
C PRO A 313 -6.36 -0.91 17.69
N GLU A 314 -5.39 -1.77 18.02
CA GLU A 314 -3.96 -1.44 17.90
C GLU A 314 -3.52 -1.24 16.46
N TYR A 315 -4.11 -2.00 15.51
CA TYR A 315 -3.89 -1.76 14.09
C TYR A 315 -4.43 -0.39 13.69
N ASN A 316 -5.63 -0.06 14.14
CA ASN A 316 -6.26 1.23 13.85
C ASN A 316 -5.46 2.41 14.44
N ASP A 317 -4.87 2.25 15.62
CA ASP A 317 -3.98 3.26 16.21
C ASP A 317 -2.71 3.46 15.35
N LEU A 318 -2.12 2.36 14.86
CA LEU A 318 -0.91 2.42 14.02
C LEU A 318 -1.13 3.18 12.72
N PHE A 319 -2.32 3.05 12.12
CA PHE A 319 -2.62 3.61 10.80
C PHE A 319 -3.66 4.74 10.84
N SER A 320 -4.05 5.21 12.02
CA SER A 320 -5.09 6.25 12.22
C SER A 320 -6.44 5.88 11.60
N GLY A 321 -6.85 4.63 11.78
CA GLY A 321 -8.07 4.02 11.23
C GLY A 321 -7.80 2.65 10.62
N ASP A 322 -8.73 2.16 9.81
CA ASP A 322 -8.61 0.90 9.07
C ASP A 322 -8.50 1.10 7.54
N PRO A 323 -7.51 1.88 7.04
CA PRO A 323 -7.38 2.14 5.62
C PRO A 323 -7.11 0.85 4.85
N VAL A 324 -7.68 0.76 3.66
CA VAL A 324 -7.48 -0.35 2.72
C VAL A 324 -6.44 0.01 1.67
N TRP A 325 -6.12 1.30 1.54
CA TRP A 325 -5.25 1.89 0.51
C TRP A 325 -5.63 1.45 -0.89
N VAL A 326 -6.88 1.71 -1.24
CA VAL A 326 -7.42 1.57 -2.59
C VAL A 326 -6.81 2.68 -3.43
N THR A 327 -5.64 2.45 -4.01
CA THR A 327 -4.92 3.48 -4.77
C THR A 327 -5.19 3.33 -6.25
N GLU A 328 -5.63 4.41 -6.89
CA GLU A 328 -5.76 4.56 -8.33
C GLU A 328 -4.75 5.56 -8.85
N SER A 329 -3.92 5.14 -9.81
CA SER A 329 -2.90 5.97 -10.45
C SER A 329 -3.45 6.59 -11.73
N ILE A 330 -3.36 7.91 -11.86
CA ILE A 330 -4.07 8.68 -12.89
C ILE A 330 -3.08 9.53 -13.70
N GLY A 331 -3.24 9.58 -15.00
CA GLY A 331 -2.43 10.42 -15.88
C GLY A 331 -1.05 9.84 -16.17
N GLY A 332 -0.01 10.68 -16.15
CA GLY A 332 1.35 10.33 -16.56
C GLY A 332 1.57 10.36 -18.06
N MET A 333 2.77 9.91 -18.48
CA MET A 333 3.21 9.91 -19.87
C MET A 333 3.52 8.51 -20.37
N GLY A 334 3.21 8.21 -21.62
CA GLY A 334 3.67 7.03 -22.30
C GLY A 334 5.16 7.11 -22.66
N ILE A 335 5.81 5.95 -22.82
CA ILE A 335 7.19 5.87 -23.33
C ILE A 335 7.27 6.48 -24.75
N ASP A 336 6.20 6.40 -25.52
CA ASP A 336 6.07 6.99 -26.85
C ASP A 336 5.91 8.51 -26.85
N GLY A 337 5.87 9.13 -25.67
CA GLY A 337 5.78 10.56 -25.49
C GLY A 337 4.38 11.15 -25.49
N ARG A 338 3.33 10.35 -25.73
CA ARG A 338 1.94 10.78 -25.59
C ARG A 338 1.57 10.86 -24.11
N THR A 339 0.67 11.79 -23.77
CA THR A 339 0.08 11.77 -22.42
C THR A 339 -0.88 10.58 -22.27
N LEU A 340 -0.92 9.99 -21.09
CA LEU A 340 -1.90 8.95 -20.73
C LEU A 340 -3.13 9.53 -20.04
N VAL A 341 -3.26 10.86 -20.00
CA VAL A 341 -4.46 11.56 -19.56
C VAL A 341 -5.56 11.33 -20.60
N THR A 342 -6.73 10.91 -20.13
CA THR A 342 -7.94 10.71 -20.93
C THR A 342 -9.13 11.40 -20.24
N LYS A 343 -10.29 11.41 -20.85
CA LYS A 343 -11.50 11.96 -20.22
C LYS A 343 -11.85 11.23 -18.92
N ASN A 344 -11.64 9.91 -18.85
CA ASN A 344 -11.86 9.18 -17.60
C ASN A 344 -10.87 9.56 -16.48
N SER A 345 -9.70 10.09 -16.81
CA SER A 345 -8.82 10.68 -15.81
C SER A 345 -9.48 11.85 -15.08
N PHE A 346 -10.23 12.66 -15.82
CA PHE A 346 -11.04 13.74 -15.24
C PHE A 346 -12.28 13.20 -14.49
N ARG A 347 -13.02 12.23 -15.07
CA ARG A 347 -14.23 11.67 -14.44
C ARG A 347 -13.96 11.03 -13.09
N ILE A 348 -12.87 10.28 -12.94
CA ILE A 348 -12.47 9.71 -11.64
C ILE A 348 -12.15 10.81 -10.62
N LEU A 349 -11.38 11.82 -11.01
CA LEU A 349 -11.07 12.96 -10.14
C LEU A 349 -12.34 13.75 -9.78
N HIS A 350 -13.30 13.88 -10.71
CA HIS A 350 -14.55 14.60 -10.51
C HIS A 350 -15.46 13.95 -9.46
N THR A 351 -15.26 12.68 -9.16
CA THR A 351 -15.95 12.03 -8.04
C THR A 351 -15.70 12.70 -6.68
N LEU A 352 -14.57 13.43 -6.53
CA LEU A 352 -14.29 14.25 -5.35
C LEU A 352 -15.24 15.45 -5.22
N GLU A 353 -15.83 15.93 -6.32
CA GLU A 353 -16.86 16.96 -6.31
C GLU A 353 -18.26 16.35 -6.17
N ASN A 354 -18.55 15.29 -6.93
CA ASN A 354 -19.86 14.65 -6.94
C ASN A 354 -20.21 13.91 -5.64
N LEU A 355 -19.21 13.27 -5.01
CA LEU A 355 -19.35 12.47 -3.78
C LEU A 355 -18.68 13.12 -2.56
N GLY A 356 -18.03 14.26 -2.75
CA GLY A 356 -17.24 14.93 -1.72
C GLY A 356 -15.85 14.32 -1.52
N PRO A 357 -14.97 15.04 -0.78
CA PRO A 357 -13.61 14.59 -0.48
C PRO A 357 -13.62 13.34 0.38
N ALA A 358 -12.64 12.45 0.14
CA ALA A 358 -12.43 11.25 0.93
C ALA A 358 -10.96 10.81 0.86
N PRO A 359 -10.43 10.14 1.89
CA PRO A 359 -9.07 9.60 1.88
C PRO A 359 -8.93 8.41 0.93
N GLU A 360 -10.05 7.73 0.61
CA GLU A 360 -10.07 6.56 -0.28
C GLU A 360 -11.21 6.67 -1.32
N PRO A 361 -10.99 6.20 -2.55
CA PRO A 361 -9.71 5.72 -3.06
C PRO A 361 -8.63 6.81 -2.97
N ASN A 362 -7.37 6.39 -2.68
CA ASN A 362 -6.24 7.30 -2.77
C ASN A 362 -5.96 7.61 -4.24
N LEU A 363 -6.35 8.80 -4.69
CA LEU A 363 -6.20 9.25 -6.06
C LEU A 363 -4.80 9.84 -6.24
N THR A 364 -3.93 9.12 -6.94
CA THR A 364 -2.54 9.51 -7.18
C THR A 364 -2.36 10.00 -8.60
N VAL A 365 -2.09 11.28 -8.78
CA VAL A 365 -1.75 11.87 -10.06
C VAL A 365 -0.27 11.61 -10.36
N LEU A 366 0.00 10.91 -11.44
CA LEU A 366 1.33 10.67 -11.96
C LEU A 366 1.79 11.93 -12.72
N TRP A 367 2.53 12.78 -12.00
CA TRP A 367 2.85 14.12 -12.45
C TRP A 367 4.07 14.17 -13.38
N SER A 368 3.91 14.87 -14.48
CA SER A 368 5.00 15.30 -15.37
C SER A 368 4.75 16.76 -15.80
N ASN A 369 5.81 17.51 -16.02
CA ASN A 369 5.69 18.87 -16.61
C ASN A 369 5.06 18.85 -18.00
N ARG A 370 5.09 17.71 -18.69
CA ARG A 370 4.55 17.49 -20.04
C ARG A 370 3.06 17.18 -20.06
N LEU A 371 2.40 17.02 -18.91
CA LEU A 371 0.96 16.82 -18.84
C LEU A 371 0.19 18.00 -19.45
N PRO A 372 -1.01 17.75 -20.03
CA PRO A 372 -1.87 18.78 -20.57
C PRO A 372 -2.18 19.88 -19.55
N SER A 373 -2.15 21.15 -20.00
CA SER A 373 -2.36 22.30 -19.13
C SER A 373 -3.73 22.29 -18.46
N GLY A 374 -4.78 21.89 -19.17
CA GLY A 374 -6.13 21.73 -18.62
C GLY A 374 -6.19 20.72 -17.47
N PHE A 375 -5.50 19.58 -17.61
CA PHE A 375 -5.41 18.58 -16.57
C PHE A 375 -4.63 19.05 -15.35
N LYS A 376 -3.46 19.69 -15.55
CA LYS A 376 -2.67 20.27 -14.45
C LYS A 376 -3.48 21.30 -13.66
N LYS A 377 -4.17 22.22 -14.37
CA LYS A 377 -5.03 23.21 -13.72
C LYS A 377 -6.15 22.55 -12.90
N TYR A 378 -6.84 21.55 -13.48
CA TYR A 378 -7.96 20.88 -12.84
C TYR A 378 -7.51 20.14 -11.57
N THR A 379 -6.45 19.34 -11.65
CA THR A 379 -5.94 18.59 -10.49
C THR A 379 -5.47 19.50 -9.37
N THR A 380 -4.80 20.60 -9.70
CA THR A 380 -4.34 21.60 -8.72
C THR A 380 -5.52 22.26 -8.00
N LEU A 381 -6.56 22.66 -8.74
CA LEU A 381 -7.77 23.26 -8.15
C LEU A 381 -8.50 22.27 -7.23
N LEU A 382 -8.62 21.00 -7.64
CA LEU A 382 -9.19 19.96 -6.81
C LEU A 382 -8.36 19.68 -5.56
N SER A 383 -7.04 19.68 -5.67
CA SER A 383 -6.15 19.51 -4.49
C SER A 383 -6.38 20.61 -3.47
N ILE A 384 -6.43 21.87 -3.91
CA ILE A 384 -6.70 23.02 -3.04
C ILE A 384 -8.07 22.91 -2.36
N LYS A 385 -9.09 22.47 -3.14
CA LYS A 385 -10.47 22.36 -2.67
C LYS A 385 -10.71 21.20 -1.73
N THR A 386 -10.06 20.06 -1.94
CA THR A 386 -10.43 18.78 -1.32
C THR A 386 -9.35 18.17 -0.44
N SER A 387 -8.07 18.52 -0.62
CA SER A 387 -6.92 17.88 0.02
C SER A 387 -6.90 16.34 -0.14
N SER A 388 -7.48 15.81 -1.23
CA SER A 388 -7.70 14.37 -1.43
C SER A 388 -6.94 13.80 -2.63
N ILE A 389 -5.93 14.51 -3.14
CA ILE A 389 -5.10 14.07 -4.26
C ILE A 389 -3.64 13.98 -3.83
N GLN A 390 -3.02 12.86 -4.14
CA GLN A 390 -1.58 12.65 -4.01
C GLN A 390 -0.90 12.88 -5.37
N TYR A 391 0.35 13.31 -5.37
CA TYR A 391 1.16 13.47 -6.58
C TYR A 391 2.40 12.59 -6.50
N GLU A 392 2.73 11.96 -7.63
CA GLU A 392 3.93 11.16 -7.78
C GLU A 392 4.72 11.63 -9.00
N ASN A 393 6.05 11.65 -8.92
CA ASN A 393 6.90 12.09 -10.02
C ASN A 393 6.96 11.01 -11.12
N ASP A 394 6.12 11.15 -12.15
CA ASP A 394 6.04 10.19 -13.26
C ASP A 394 7.35 10.11 -14.07
N ASP A 395 8.04 11.22 -14.28
CA ASP A 395 9.27 11.22 -15.07
C ASP A 395 10.36 10.37 -14.43
N LEU A 396 10.45 10.40 -13.10
CA LEU A 396 11.34 9.53 -12.32
C LEU A 396 10.83 8.08 -12.31
N MET A 397 9.55 7.86 -11.97
CA MET A 397 8.98 6.51 -11.87
C MET A 397 9.02 5.74 -13.18
N ARG A 398 8.67 6.41 -14.28
CA ARG A 398 8.66 5.83 -15.62
C ARG A 398 10.04 5.37 -16.06
N SER A 399 11.12 6.03 -15.60
CA SER A 399 12.49 5.61 -15.92
C SER A 399 12.84 4.24 -15.34
N PHE A 400 12.24 3.84 -14.21
CA PHE A 400 12.48 2.55 -13.56
C PHE A 400 11.46 1.47 -14.00
N TRP A 401 10.19 1.84 -14.14
CA TRP A 401 9.09 0.88 -14.22
C TRP A 401 8.37 0.85 -15.57
N GLY A 402 8.74 1.74 -16.50
CA GLY A 402 8.00 1.90 -17.76
C GLY A 402 6.70 2.68 -17.56
N ASP A 403 5.78 2.62 -18.53
CA ASP A 403 4.57 3.41 -18.56
C ASP A 403 3.30 2.67 -18.10
N ASP A 404 3.40 1.37 -17.79
CA ASP A 404 2.29 0.58 -17.25
C ASP A 404 2.58 0.14 -15.81
N TYR A 405 2.77 1.12 -14.96
CA TYR A 405 2.93 0.95 -13.51
C TYR A 405 1.78 1.61 -12.76
N GLY A 406 1.53 1.15 -11.55
CA GLY A 406 0.63 1.78 -10.58
C GLY A 406 1.33 1.99 -9.26
N ILE A 407 0.72 2.78 -8.39
CA ILE A 407 1.20 2.99 -7.02
C ILE A 407 0.50 2.01 -6.10
N ALA A 408 1.29 1.18 -5.41
CA ALA A 408 0.79 0.33 -4.36
C ALA A 408 0.82 1.06 -3.02
N CYS A 409 -0.28 1.00 -2.26
CA CYS A 409 -0.41 1.72 -1.00
C CYS A 409 -0.32 3.23 -1.22
N CYS A 410 0.73 3.87 -0.73
CA CYS A 410 0.90 5.31 -0.77
C CYS A 410 1.94 5.76 -1.80
N VAL A 411 3.03 5.03 -1.98
CA VAL A 411 4.19 5.52 -2.74
C VAL A 411 4.94 4.46 -3.56
N SER A 412 4.74 3.17 -3.31
CA SER A 412 5.53 2.13 -3.97
C SER A 412 5.06 1.90 -5.40
N ALA A 413 5.84 2.32 -6.37
CA ALA A 413 5.56 2.04 -7.77
C ALA A 413 5.87 0.59 -8.13
N MET A 414 4.98 -0.05 -8.90
CA MET A 414 5.19 -1.40 -9.40
C MET A 414 4.47 -1.64 -10.72
N ARG A 415 5.04 -2.53 -11.53
CA ARG A 415 4.47 -2.94 -12.82
C ARG A 415 3.20 -3.74 -12.58
N ILE A 416 2.08 -3.30 -13.16
CA ILE A 416 0.77 -3.92 -12.98
C ILE A 416 0.76 -5.31 -13.61
N GLY A 417 0.38 -6.34 -12.82
CA GLY A 417 0.33 -7.73 -13.27
C GLY A 417 1.68 -8.36 -13.63
N LYS A 418 2.82 -7.72 -13.32
CA LYS A 418 4.18 -8.17 -13.66
C LYS A 418 5.16 -8.13 -12.49
N GLN A 419 4.74 -7.59 -11.38
CA GLN A 419 5.54 -7.43 -10.18
C GLN A 419 4.70 -7.67 -8.95
N MET A 420 5.27 -8.33 -7.97
CA MET A 420 4.73 -8.38 -6.61
C MET A 420 5.77 -7.86 -5.62
N GLN A 421 5.31 -7.24 -4.56
CA GLN A 421 6.17 -6.76 -3.51
C GLN A 421 5.88 -7.51 -2.21
N PHE A 422 6.89 -8.18 -1.69
CA PHE A 422 6.86 -8.71 -0.34
C PHE A 422 6.86 -7.51 0.63
N PHE A 423 5.69 -7.23 1.21
CA PHE A 423 5.49 -6.09 2.07
C PHE A 423 6.38 -6.17 3.31
N GLY A 424 7.10 -5.10 3.60
CA GLY A 424 8.00 -5.01 4.74
C GLY A 424 7.40 -4.24 5.92
N ALA A 425 8.25 -4.03 6.89
CA ALA A 425 8.02 -3.22 8.08
C ALA A 425 8.83 -1.93 8.00
N ARG A 426 9.15 -1.34 9.15
CA ARG A 426 10.12 -0.24 9.26
C ARG A 426 11.07 -0.49 10.42
N ALA A 427 12.37 -0.34 10.15
CA ALA A 427 13.37 -0.25 11.19
C ALA A 427 13.39 1.18 11.75
N ASN A 428 13.39 1.30 13.07
CA ASN A 428 13.43 2.59 13.77
C ASN A 428 14.89 3.04 13.95
N LEU A 429 15.39 3.91 13.06
CA LEU A 429 16.78 4.36 13.09
C LEU A 429 17.16 5.11 14.38
N ALA A 430 16.21 5.83 14.99
CA ALA A 430 16.47 6.50 16.26
C ALA A 430 16.74 5.47 17.37
N LYS A 431 15.97 4.37 17.43
CA LYS A 431 16.25 3.27 18.38
C LYS A 431 17.58 2.55 18.06
N VAL A 432 17.91 2.39 16.78
CA VAL A 432 19.22 1.85 16.38
C VAL A 432 20.34 2.67 16.98
N LEU A 433 20.24 4.01 16.92
CA LEU A 433 21.22 4.93 17.52
C LEU A 433 21.25 4.83 19.05
N LEU A 434 20.08 4.83 19.70
CA LEU A 434 20.00 4.74 21.17
C LEU A 434 20.52 3.40 21.70
N TYR A 435 20.30 2.30 20.97
CA TYR A 435 20.86 0.99 21.30
C TYR A 435 22.37 0.92 21.04
N ALA A 436 22.85 1.62 20.01
CA ALA A 436 24.29 1.77 19.79
C ALA A 436 24.98 2.44 20.98
N ILE A 437 24.39 3.47 21.54
CA ILE A 437 24.89 4.17 22.74
C ILE A 437 24.81 3.25 23.98
N ASN A 438 23.74 2.47 24.11
CA ASN A 438 23.44 1.65 25.29
C ASN A 438 23.92 0.19 25.19
N GLY A 439 24.79 -0.16 24.24
CA GLY A 439 25.33 -1.53 24.14
C GLY A 439 24.29 -2.60 23.82
N GLY A 440 23.28 -2.25 22.97
CA GLY A 440 22.22 -3.14 22.53
C GLY A 440 21.02 -3.23 23.48
N LYS A 441 20.94 -2.38 24.51
CA LYS A 441 19.81 -2.30 25.42
C LYS A 441 18.79 -1.30 24.96
N ASP A 442 17.52 -1.62 25.21
CA ASP A 442 16.39 -0.72 24.99
C ASP A 442 16.44 0.45 25.99
N GLU A 443 16.42 1.67 25.49
CA GLU A 443 16.58 2.91 26.25
C GLU A 443 15.46 3.21 27.23
N LYS A 444 14.30 2.60 27.06
CA LYS A 444 13.13 2.81 27.93
C LYS A 444 13.00 1.74 29.01
N THR A 445 13.42 0.52 28.72
CA THR A 445 13.19 -0.62 29.62
C THR A 445 14.47 -1.21 30.19
N GLY A 446 15.65 -0.84 29.69
CA GLY A 446 16.94 -1.41 30.05
C GLY A 446 17.15 -2.86 29.61
N LYS A 447 16.15 -3.47 28.93
CA LYS A 447 16.25 -4.87 28.47
C LYS A 447 17.23 -5.02 27.33
N GLN A 448 18.01 -6.09 27.35
CA GLN A 448 18.87 -6.46 26.23
C GLN A 448 18.02 -6.94 25.05
N VAL A 449 18.09 -6.26 23.92
CA VAL A 449 17.34 -6.54 22.69
C VAL A 449 18.27 -7.00 21.57
N ALA A 450 19.45 -6.40 21.48
CA ALA A 450 20.50 -6.75 20.51
C ALA A 450 21.64 -7.52 21.19
N PRO A 451 22.57 -8.12 20.43
CA PRO A 451 23.77 -8.73 21.02
C PRO A 451 24.52 -7.76 21.92
N VAL A 452 25.08 -8.28 23.01
CA VAL A 452 25.82 -7.47 23.98
C VAL A 452 27.12 -6.98 23.36
N PHE A 453 27.39 -5.69 23.43
CA PHE A 453 28.64 -5.05 23.15
C PHE A 453 28.85 -3.89 24.15
N ALA A 454 30.11 -3.38 24.23
CA ALA A 454 30.42 -2.33 25.20
C ALA A 454 29.63 -1.06 24.93
N PRO A 455 28.82 -0.57 25.90
CA PRO A 455 28.13 0.70 25.76
C PRO A 455 29.14 1.87 25.71
N ILE A 456 28.70 3.00 25.19
CA ILE A 456 29.48 4.25 25.29
C ILE A 456 29.33 4.76 26.72
N THR A 457 30.44 4.93 27.42
CA THR A 457 30.48 5.36 28.83
C THR A 457 31.01 6.78 29.03
N SER A 458 31.54 7.40 27.98
CA SER A 458 32.03 8.79 28.01
C SER A 458 30.91 9.79 28.43
N GLU A 459 31.30 10.86 29.08
CA GLU A 459 30.39 11.95 29.47
C GLU A 459 29.83 12.67 28.25
N TYR A 460 30.64 12.87 27.24
CA TYR A 460 30.27 13.46 25.95
C TYR A 460 30.34 12.42 24.84
N LEU A 461 29.41 12.45 23.92
CA LEU A 461 29.44 11.54 22.76
C LEU A 461 30.53 11.96 21.76
N ASN A 462 31.28 10.98 21.30
CA ASN A 462 32.23 11.12 20.20
C ASN A 462 31.61 10.57 18.91
N TYR A 463 31.65 11.34 17.83
CA TYR A 463 30.98 11.00 16.58
C TYR A 463 31.51 9.67 15.99
N ASP A 464 32.82 9.48 15.95
CA ASP A 464 33.40 8.29 15.33
C ASP A 464 33.09 7.03 16.14
N GLU A 465 33.12 7.11 17.47
CA GLU A 465 32.71 6.00 18.36
C GLU A 465 31.24 5.66 18.18
N VAL A 466 30.37 6.68 18.09
CA VAL A 466 28.93 6.48 17.89
C VAL A 466 28.66 5.81 16.53
N ILE A 467 29.34 6.25 15.46
CA ILE A 467 29.17 5.66 14.12
C ILE A 467 29.65 4.20 14.09
N GLU A 468 30.75 3.87 14.75
CA GLU A 468 31.22 2.49 14.86
C GLU A 468 30.16 1.58 15.51
N LYS A 469 29.64 2.00 16.67
CA LYS A 469 28.58 1.25 17.37
C LYS A 469 27.26 1.20 16.60
N PHE A 470 26.91 2.29 15.95
CA PHE A 470 25.73 2.38 15.10
C PHE A 470 25.82 1.39 13.91
N ASP A 471 26.99 1.24 13.33
CA ASP A 471 27.21 0.31 12.22
C ASP A 471 27.07 -1.17 12.66
N ILE A 472 27.53 -1.51 13.87
CA ILE A 472 27.27 -2.82 14.50
C ILE A 472 25.78 -3.07 14.67
N MET A 473 25.03 -2.06 15.13
CA MET A 473 23.58 -2.16 15.31
C MET A 473 22.85 -2.28 13.98
N LEU A 474 23.28 -1.56 12.92
CA LEU A 474 22.69 -1.70 11.59
C LEU A 474 22.90 -3.09 10.99
N ASP A 475 24.09 -3.71 11.18
CA ASP A 475 24.34 -5.10 10.76
C ASP A 475 23.38 -6.08 11.47
N TYR A 476 23.18 -5.88 12.77
CA TYR A 476 22.23 -6.69 13.53
C TYR A 476 20.79 -6.51 13.05
N VAL A 477 20.35 -5.26 12.87
CA VAL A 477 18.99 -4.94 12.39
C VAL A 477 18.78 -5.50 10.99
N GLY A 478 19.73 -5.33 10.07
CA GLY A 478 19.65 -5.89 8.71
C GLY A 478 19.40 -7.40 8.74
N LYS A 479 20.17 -8.13 9.55
CA LYS A 479 20.01 -9.59 9.74
C LYS A 479 18.62 -9.97 10.26
N ILE A 480 18.18 -9.33 11.35
CA ILE A 480 16.90 -9.67 11.99
C ILE A 480 15.72 -9.28 11.11
N TYR A 481 15.82 -8.15 10.43
CA TYR A 481 14.77 -7.66 9.59
C TYR A 481 14.50 -8.63 8.42
N ILE A 482 15.54 -9.03 7.67
CA ILE A 482 15.39 -9.99 6.57
C ILE A 482 14.97 -11.37 7.10
N LYS A 483 15.47 -11.81 8.26
CA LYS A 483 15.05 -13.06 8.91
C LYS A 483 13.54 -13.06 9.20
N ALA A 484 13.00 -11.96 9.74
CA ALA A 484 11.58 -11.83 10.02
C ALA A 484 10.74 -11.81 8.74
N LEU A 485 11.13 -11.04 7.72
CA LEU A 485 10.42 -10.96 6.46
C LEU A 485 10.43 -12.30 5.70
N ASN A 486 11.54 -13.02 5.68
CA ASN A 486 11.62 -14.34 5.06
C ASN A 486 10.63 -15.32 5.70
N ALA A 487 10.57 -15.34 7.05
CA ALA A 487 9.62 -16.18 7.78
C ALA A 487 8.15 -15.81 7.43
N ILE A 488 7.85 -14.52 7.41
CA ILE A 488 6.51 -14.00 7.12
C ILE A 488 6.08 -14.41 5.71
N HIS A 489 6.90 -14.15 4.70
CA HIS A 489 6.51 -14.35 3.30
C HIS A 489 6.50 -15.83 2.91
N TYR A 490 7.36 -16.65 3.50
CA TYR A 490 7.26 -18.11 3.40
C TYR A 490 5.92 -18.63 3.95
N MET A 491 5.51 -18.13 5.12
CA MET A 491 4.26 -18.56 5.73
C MET A 491 3.02 -18.02 5.00
N HIS A 492 3.12 -16.87 4.34
CA HIS A 492 2.09 -16.40 3.43
C HIS A 492 1.89 -17.36 2.26
N ASP A 493 2.94 -17.69 1.54
CA ASP A 493 2.85 -18.62 0.40
C ASP A 493 2.33 -20.00 0.85
N LYS A 494 2.65 -20.42 2.07
CA LYS A 494 2.25 -21.74 2.58
C LYS A 494 0.80 -21.81 3.06
N TYR A 495 0.29 -20.77 3.72
CA TYR A 495 -1.02 -20.82 4.40
C TYR A 495 -2.04 -19.81 3.91
N SER A 496 -1.62 -18.86 3.10
CA SER A 496 -2.44 -17.70 2.72
C SER A 496 -2.08 -17.15 1.34
N TYR A 497 -1.83 -18.07 0.38
CA TYR A 497 -1.49 -17.70 -0.99
C TYR A 497 -2.61 -16.89 -1.63
N GLU A 498 -2.29 -15.73 -2.17
CA GLU A 498 -3.23 -14.79 -2.79
C GLU A 498 -3.55 -15.22 -4.23
N SER A 499 -4.26 -16.33 -4.36
CA SER A 499 -4.42 -17.06 -5.61
C SER A 499 -5.14 -16.28 -6.70
N LEU A 500 -6.15 -15.48 -6.37
CA LEU A 500 -6.85 -14.68 -7.36
C LEU A 500 -5.99 -13.53 -7.87
N GLU A 501 -5.31 -12.80 -6.99
CA GLU A 501 -4.41 -11.73 -7.43
C GLU A 501 -3.28 -12.28 -8.31
N MET A 502 -2.70 -13.40 -7.90
CA MET A 502 -1.64 -14.05 -8.69
C MET A 502 -2.15 -14.60 -10.02
N ALA A 503 -3.41 -15.00 -10.13
CA ALA A 503 -4.04 -15.37 -11.38
C ALA A 503 -4.16 -14.20 -12.39
N LEU A 504 -4.03 -12.96 -11.90
CA LEU A 504 -4.05 -11.74 -12.71
C LEU A 504 -2.64 -11.19 -13.00
N HIS A 505 -1.60 -12.02 -12.81
CA HIS A 505 -0.21 -11.69 -13.14
C HIS A 505 0.31 -12.53 -14.31
N ASP A 506 1.42 -12.09 -14.88
CA ASP A 506 2.18 -12.92 -15.81
C ASP A 506 2.78 -14.13 -15.07
N LYS A 507 3.15 -15.18 -15.81
CA LYS A 507 3.85 -16.35 -15.22
C LYS A 507 5.14 -15.91 -14.52
N GLU A 508 5.96 -15.17 -15.24
CA GLU A 508 7.23 -14.66 -14.73
C GLU A 508 7.01 -13.26 -14.12
N ILE A 509 7.22 -13.14 -12.82
CA ILE A 509 7.04 -11.90 -12.08
C ILE A 509 8.32 -11.45 -11.41
N LEU A 510 8.57 -10.14 -11.42
CA LEU A 510 9.60 -9.52 -10.61
C LEU A 510 9.15 -9.51 -9.14
N ARG A 511 9.96 -10.10 -8.27
CA ARG A 511 9.71 -10.06 -6.81
C ARG A 511 10.64 -9.06 -6.15
N THR A 512 10.07 -8.18 -5.33
CA THR A 512 10.82 -7.22 -4.51
C THR A 512 10.52 -7.46 -3.03
N MET A 513 11.51 -7.20 -2.16
CA MET A 513 11.36 -7.22 -0.70
C MET A 513 11.41 -5.79 -0.20
N ALA A 514 10.25 -5.26 0.19
CA ALA A 514 10.13 -3.87 0.62
C ALA A 514 10.60 -3.68 2.07
N CYS A 515 11.82 -3.28 2.24
CA CYS A 515 12.31 -2.80 3.53
C CYS A 515 11.94 -1.32 3.71
N GLY A 516 11.82 -0.87 4.95
CA GLY A 516 11.53 0.53 5.26
C GLY A 516 12.29 1.01 6.47
N ILE A 517 12.50 2.32 6.55
CA ILE A 517 13.06 2.99 7.72
C ILE A 517 12.16 4.11 8.21
N ALA A 518 12.18 4.34 9.52
CA ALA A 518 11.52 5.43 10.22
C ALA A 518 12.55 6.25 11.01
N GLY A 519 12.28 7.54 11.18
CA GLY A 519 13.12 8.42 11.98
C GLY A 519 14.40 8.88 11.31
N LEU A 520 14.42 8.99 9.97
CA LEU A 520 15.57 9.48 9.21
C LEU A 520 16.01 10.86 9.71
N SER A 521 15.10 11.82 9.80
CA SER A 521 15.41 13.19 10.26
C SER A 521 15.90 13.22 11.70
N VAL A 522 15.29 12.45 12.60
CA VAL A 522 15.69 12.37 14.02
C VAL A 522 17.11 11.79 14.15
N CYS A 523 17.42 10.74 13.40
CA CYS A 523 18.74 10.12 13.43
C CYS A 523 19.79 11.04 12.79
N ALA A 524 19.48 11.69 11.66
CA ALA A 524 20.35 12.64 11.00
C ALA A 524 20.66 13.85 11.89
N ASP A 525 19.64 14.44 12.52
CA ASP A 525 19.80 15.55 13.46
C ASP A 525 20.60 15.15 14.70
N SER A 526 20.35 13.96 15.25
CA SER A 526 21.11 13.43 16.39
C SER A 526 22.59 13.24 16.08
N LEU A 527 22.90 12.66 14.92
CA LEU A 527 24.27 12.51 14.46
C LEU A 527 24.92 13.87 14.12
N SER A 528 24.14 14.81 13.59
CA SER A 528 24.60 16.18 13.36
C SER A 528 24.92 16.90 14.67
N ALA A 529 24.08 16.76 15.69
CA ALA A 529 24.33 17.31 17.03
C ALA A 529 25.60 16.74 17.64
N ILE A 530 25.80 15.43 17.57
CA ILE A 530 27.02 14.76 18.07
C ILE A 530 28.28 15.22 17.32
N LYS A 531 28.16 15.51 16.02
CA LYS A 531 29.30 15.90 15.16
C LYS A 531 29.69 17.38 15.29
N TYR A 532 28.70 18.27 15.42
CA TYR A 532 28.91 19.71 15.29
C TYR A 532 28.66 20.51 16.59
N ALA A 533 28.04 19.89 17.60
CA ALA A 533 27.89 20.44 18.94
C ALA A 533 28.57 19.53 19.99
N LYS A 534 28.37 19.80 21.28
CA LYS A 534 28.76 18.91 22.34
C LYS A 534 27.51 18.29 22.97
N VAL A 535 27.41 16.98 22.92
CA VAL A 535 26.27 16.25 23.48
C VAL A 535 26.71 15.51 24.73
N LYS A 536 26.25 15.98 25.89
CA LYS A 536 26.49 15.35 27.20
C LYS A 536 25.42 14.29 27.43
N VAL A 537 25.83 13.12 27.92
CA VAL A 537 24.94 12.00 28.20
C VAL A 537 24.49 12.02 29.65
N ILE A 538 23.19 12.00 29.87
CA ILE A 538 22.57 11.83 31.18
C ILE A 538 22.21 10.35 31.35
N ARG A 539 22.73 9.72 32.42
CA ARG A 539 22.52 8.31 32.70
C ARG A 539 21.71 8.13 33.98
N ASP A 540 20.93 7.05 34.01
CA ASP A 540 20.25 6.61 35.22
C ASP A 540 21.22 5.83 36.16
N ASP A 541 20.69 5.41 37.32
CA ASP A 541 21.48 4.66 38.32
C ASP A 541 22.00 3.30 37.81
N THR A 542 21.48 2.79 36.71
CA THR A 542 21.94 1.55 36.07
C THR A 542 23.02 1.80 35.01
N GLY A 543 23.35 3.07 34.74
CA GLY A 543 24.28 3.51 33.71
C GLY A 543 23.67 3.58 32.30
N LEU A 544 22.34 3.41 32.17
CA LEU A 544 21.62 3.55 30.92
C LEU A 544 21.54 5.02 30.51
N ALA A 545 21.90 5.35 29.26
CA ALA A 545 21.70 6.70 28.72
C ALA A 545 20.22 6.95 28.49
N VAL A 546 19.65 7.90 29.20
CA VAL A 546 18.21 8.19 29.23
C VAL A 546 17.86 9.60 28.78
N ASP A 547 18.85 10.54 28.78
CA ASP A 547 18.65 11.92 28.32
C ASP A 547 19.97 12.53 27.82
N TYR A 548 19.89 13.70 27.18
CA TYR A 548 21.01 14.38 26.55
C TYR A 548 20.91 15.89 26.74
N GLU A 549 22.04 16.53 27.09
CA GLU A 549 22.20 17.98 27.11
C GLU A 549 23.09 18.41 25.94
N ILE A 550 22.63 19.42 25.19
CA ILE A 550 23.32 19.88 23.98
C ILE A 550 23.92 21.27 24.26
N GLU A 551 25.23 21.39 24.11
CA GLU A 551 25.95 22.65 24.20
C GLU A 551 26.39 23.08 22.80
N GLY A 552 25.92 24.23 22.34
CA GLY A 552 26.19 24.77 21.01
C GLY A 552 25.04 24.53 20.01
N ASP A 553 25.26 24.94 18.78
CA ASP A 553 24.30 24.77 17.69
C ASP A 553 24.83 23.78 16.65
N PHE A 554 23.90 23.17 15.89
CA PHE A 554 24.20 22.16 14.88
C PHE A 554 23.29 22.30 13.66
N PRO A 555 23.74 21.89 12.45
CA PRO A 555 22.90 21.83 11.26
C PRO A 555 21.71 20.93 11.46
N LYS A 556 20.50 21.42 11.11
CA LYS A 556 19.23 20.66 11.23
C LYS A 556 18.72 20.28 9.85
N TYR A 557 18.29 19.05 9.70
CA TYR A 557 17.73 18.49 8.48
C TYR A 557 16.50 19.26 8.03
N GLY A 558 16.35 19.49 6.72
CA GLY A 558 15.25 20.24 6.13
C GLY A 558 15.57 21.72 5.87
N ASN A 559 16.83 22.13 5.98
CA ASN A 559 17.27 23.52 5.80
C ASN A 559 18.26 23.74 4.62
N ASP A 560 18.36 22.76 3.72
CA ASP A 560 19.29 22.79 2.56
C ASP A 560 20.76 22.93 2.98
N ASP A 561 21.14 22.25 4.06
CA ASP A 561 22.48 22.25 4.60
C ASP A 561 23.18 20.91 4.35
N ASP A 562 24.16 20.91 3.45
CA ASP A 562 24.88 19.71 3.03
C ASP A 562 25.58 18.97 4.18
N ARG A 563 25.88 19.64 5.29
CA ARG A 563 26.51 19.00 6.45
C ARG A 563 25.62 17.93 7.09
N VAL A 564 24.31 18.17 7.20
CA VAL A 564 23.34 17.22 7.74
C VAL A 564 22.66 16.43 6.64
N ASP A 565 22.43 16.99 5.45
CA ASP A 565 21.83 16.30 4.30
C ASP A 565 22.69 15.11 3.89
N ASN A 566 24.03 15.25 3.88
CA ASN A 566 24.96 14.14 3.62
C ASN A 566 24.90 13.03 4.70
N ILE A 567 24.60 13.36 5.95
CA ILE A 567 24.37 12.35 7.00
C ILE A 567 23.11 11.54 6.67
N ALA A 568 22.02 12.20 6.28
CA ALA A 568 20.78 11.51 5.89
C ALA A 568 20.99 10.61 4.66
N ILE A 569 21.72 11.08 3.66
CA ILE A 569 22.11 10.29 2.47
C ILE A 569 22.90 9.04 2.87
N ASP A 570 23.92 9.20 3.73
CA ASP A 570 24.76 8.10 4.22
C ASP A 570 23.93 7.05 5.00
N LEU A 571 23.03 7.49 5.87
CA LEU A 571 22.11 6.59 6.60
C LEU A 571 21.30 5.69 5.67
N ILE A 572 20.74 6.24 4.58
CA ILE A 572 19.97 5.49 3.59
C ILE A 572 20.85 4.44 2.89
N LYS A 573 22.01 4.87 2.39
CA LYS A 573 22.97 4.00 1.69
C LYS A 573 23.43 2.85 2.59
N ARG A 574 23.92 3.16 3.78
CA ARG A 574 24.36 2.15 4.76
C ARG A 574 23.27 1.15 5.09
N THR A 575 22.03 1.64 5.31
CA THR A 575 20.93 0.74 5.66
C THR A 575 20.67 -0.27 4.55
N LEU A 576 20.57 0.17 3.28
CA LEU A 576 20.36 -0.75 2.16
C LEU A 576 21.51 -1.73 1.99
N GLU A 577 22.78 -1.27 2.09
CA GLU A 577 23.95 -2.11 1.99
C GLU A 577 23.97 -3.22 3.07
N LYS A 578 23.55 -2.90 4.31
CA LYS A 578 23.44 -3.91 5.39
C LYS A 578 22.34 -4.93 5.12
N LEU A 579 21.19 -4.50 4.62
CA LEU A 579 20.09 -5.39 4.23
C LEU A 579 20.51 -6.34 3.10
N GLN A 580 21.23 -5.85 2.10
CA GLN A 580 21.67 -6.62 0.93
C GLN A 580 22.70 -7.72 1.25
N LYS A 581 23.30 -7.73 2.42
CA LYS A 581 24.16 -8.82 2.90
C LYS A 581 23.38 -10.13 3.15
N HIS A 582 22.05 -10.07 3.22
CA HIS A 582 21.21 -11.20 3.61
C HIS A 582 20.31 -11.63 2.48
N THR A 583 20.25 -12.95 2.21
CA THR A 583 19.41 -13.53 1.18
C THR A 583 17.94 -13.41 1.55
N THR A 584 17.14 -12.92 0.61
CA THR A 584 15.69 -12.76 0.73
C THR A 584 14.94 -14.00 0.24
N TYR A 585 13.72 -14.17 0.73
CA TYR A 585 12.81 -15.23 0.28
C TYR A 585 12.57 -15.15 -1.24
N LYS A 586 12.61 -16.30 -1.92
CA LYS A 586 12.54 -16.42 -3.39
C LYS A 586 13.51 -15.48 -4.14
N HIS A 587 14.67 -15.20 -3.54
CA HIS A 587 15.70 -14.31 -4.10
C HIS A 587 15.16 -12.96 -4.59
N SER A 588 14.17 -12.42 -3.88
CA SER A 588 13.56 -11.13 -4.22
C SER A 588 14.56 -9.98 -4.09
N LYS A 589 14.44 -8.99 -4.99
CA LYS A 589 15.27 -7.79 -4.96
C LYS A 589 14.98 -6.96 -3.71
N HIS A 590 16.01 -6.57 -2.96
CA HIS A 590 15.85 -5.63 -1.86
C HIS A 590 15.47 -4.25 -2.39
N THR A 591 14.45 -3.65 -1.80
CA THR A 591 14.07 -2.25 -2.00
C THR A 591 13.94 -1.56 -0.65
N LEU A 592 14.07 -0.24 -0.63
CA LEU A 592 13.99 0.56 0.59
C LEU A 592 13.01 1.71 0.42
N SER A 593 12.30 2.05 1.50
CA SER A 593 11.45 3.25 1.60
C SER A 593 11.74 4.05 2.85
N VAL A 594 11.58 5.37 2.76
CA VAL A 594 11.55 6.27 3.93
C VAL A 594 10.11 6.74 4.09
N LEU A 595 9.34 5.98 4.86
CA LEU A 595 7.90 6.11 4.91
C LEU A 595 7.36 5.78 6.30
N THR A 596 6.69 6.72 6.95
CA THR A 596 5.99 6.48 8.22
C THR A 596 4.51 6.81 8.15
N ILE A 597 4.09 7.70 7.25
CA ILE A 597 2.72 8.25 7.19
C ILE A 597 2.28 8.66 8.60
N THR A 598 1.12 8.17 9.06
CA THR A 598 0.56 8.45 10.38
C THR A 598 1.27 7.70 11.53
N SER A 599 2.01 6.65 11.22
CA SER A 599 2.73 5.85 12.23
C SER A 599 3.91 6.58 12.90
N ASN A 600 4.29 7.77 12.40
CA ASN A 600 5.30 8.62 13.04
C ASN A 600 5.00 8.91 14.52
N VAL A 601 3.73 9.00 14.89
CA VAL A 601 3.28 9.17 16.29
C VAL A 601 3.61 7.93 17.13
N VAL A 602 3.36 6.73 16.58
CA VAL A 602 3.64 5.46 17.26
C VAL A 602 5.13 5.27 17.47
N TYR A 603 5.96 5.60 16.46
CA TYR A 603 7.43 5.58 16.59
C TYR A 603 7.91 6.56 17.65
N GLY A 604 7.36 7.78 17.69
CA GLY A 604 7.69 8.78 18.71
C GLY A 604 7.39 8.27 20.13
N LYS A 605 6.20 7.72 20.34
CA LYS A 605 5.78 7.14 21.62
C LYS A 605 6.66 5.95 22.07
N ALA A 606 7.18 5.19 21.13
CA ALA A 606 8.02 4.04 21.41
C ALA A 606 9.50 4.37 21.63
N THR A 607 9.93 5.63 21.39
CA THR A 607 11.35 6.04 21.41
C THR A 607 11.59 7.07 22.50
N GLY A 608 12.60 6.83 23.34
CA GLY A 608 13.07 7.72 24.39
C GLY A 608 13.66 9.04 23.87
N ASN A 609 14.26 9.85 24.75
CA ASN A 609 14.93 11.10 24.40
C ASN A 609 16.08 10.83 23.43
N THR A 610 16.32 11.74 22.49
CA THR A 610 17.35 11.59 21.44
C THR A 610 18.38 12.72 21.48
N PRO A 611 19.63 12.47 21.03
CA PRO A 611 20.74 13.43 21.09
C PRO A 611 20.53 14.75 20.38
N ASP A 612 19.51 14.87 19.52
CA ASP A 612 19.10 16.11 18.85
C ASP A 612 18.15 16.99 19.69
N GLY A 613 17.79 16.53 20.90
CA GLY A 613 16.89 17.20 21.81
C GLY A 613 15.38 16.88 21.65
N ARG A 614 15.00 15.91 20.78
CA ARG A 614 13.64 15.38 20.73
C ARG A 614 13.33 14.64 22.02
N ARG A 615 12.18 14.89 22.62
CA ARG A 615 11.75 14.29 23.88
C ARG A 615 10.97 12.98 23.68
N ASP A 616 10.99 12.12 24.71
CA ASP A 616 10.17 10.90 24.77
C ASP A 616 8.70 11.22 24.47
N GLY A 617 8.09 10.46 23.60
CA GLY A 617 6.69 10.62 23.19
C GLY A 617 6.46 11.63 22.06
N GLU A 618 7.38 12.51 21.75
CA GLU A 618 7.24 13.44 20.63
C GLU A 618 7.22 12.69 19.29
N PRO A 619 6.26 12.99 18.39
CA PRO A 619 6.20 12.34 17.07
C PRO A 619 7.49 12.55 16.25
N PHE A 620 7.82 11.59 15.39
CA PHE A 620 8.85 11.75 14.38
C PHE A 620 8.35 12.65 13.23
N GLY A 621 9.27 13.20 12.43
CA GLY A 621 8.93 13.75 11.13
C GLY A 621 8.33 12.64 10.24
N PRO A 622 7.16 12.86 9.57
CA PRO A 622 6.54 11.83 8.74
C PRO A 622 7.39 11.57 7.48
N GLY A 623 7.79 10.32 7.27
CA GLY A 623 8.60 9.92 6.12
C GLY A 623 9.95 10.64 6.07
N ALA A 624 10.19 11.37 4.99
CA ALA A 624 11.41 12.14 4.77
C ALA A 624 11.32 13.60 5.25
N ASN A 625 10.22 13.99 5.91
CA ASN A 625 10.07 15.33 6.45
C ASN A 625 11.08 15.59 7.59
N PRO A 626 11.50 16.86 7.76
CA PRO A 626 12.17 17.29 8.97
C PRO A 626 11.28 17.10 10.20
N LEU A 627 11.87 17.06 11.37
CA LEU A 627 11.14 17.12 12.63
C LEU A 627 10.43 18.46 12.73
N HIS A 628 9.19 18.47 13.25
CA HIS A 628 8.37 19.68 13.32
C HIS A 628 9.12 20.86 13.98
N GLY A 629 9.09 22.01 13.31
CA GLY A 629 9.74 23.25 13.78
C GLY A 629 11.27 23.31 13.57
N ARG A 630 11.87 22.32 12.90
CA ARG A 630 13.30 22.30 12.56
C ARG A 630 13.62 22.96 11.22
N ASP A 631 12.63 23.06 10.34
CA ASP A 631 12.69 23.60 8.98
C ASP A 631 12.56 25.13 8.96
N THR A 632 13.56 25.82 9.50
CA THR A 632 13.54 27.27 9.69
C THR A 632 13.81 28.09 8.42
N ASN A 633 14.38 27.46 7.37
CA ASN A 633 14.71 28.13 6.10
C ASN A 633 13.56 28.06 5.06
N GLY A 634 12.37 27.58 5.48
CA GLY A 634 11.16 27.57 4.66
C GLY A 634 11.04 26.42 3.66
N ALA A 635 9.91 26.36 2.98
CA ALA A 635 9.49 25.22 2.17
C ALA A 635 10.47 24.83 1.06
N LEU A 636 11.08 25.81 0.39
CA LEU A 636 12.03 25.54 -0.71
C LEU A 636 13.28 24.83 -0.19
N ALA A 637 13.78 25.21 0.97
CA ALA A 637 14.94 24.55 1.58
C ALA A 637 14.62 23.09 1.94
N VAL A 638 13.41 22.81 2.46
CA VAL A 638 12.96 21.45 2.72
C VAL A 638 12.91 20.63 1.43
N MET A 639 12.33 21.17 0.37
CA MET A 639 12.26 20.50 -0.93
C MET A 639 13.65 20.23 -1.51
N ASN A 640 14.57 21.15 -1.38
CA ASN A 640 15.98 20.99 -1.81
C ASN A 640 16.65 19.86 -1.03
N THR A 641 16.55 19.87 0.30
CA THR A 641 17.07 18.77 1.17
C THR A 641 16.57 17.41 0.69
N ILE A 642 15.25 17.27 0.47
CA ILE A 642 14.64 15.99 0.08
C ILE A 642 15.06 15.59 -1.33
N SER A 643 15.21 16.54 -2.25
CA SER A 643 15.63 16.26 -3.63
C SER A 643 17.06 15.70 -3.74
N LYS A 644 17.91 15.92 -2.74
CA LYS A 644 19.28 15.37 -2.67
C LYS A 644 19.32 13.91 -2.24
N LEU A 645 18.24 13.36 -1.67
CA LEU A 645 18.22 11.97 -1.19
C LEU A 645 18.43 10.98 -2.34
N PRO A 646 19.13 9.85 -2.10
CA PRO A 646 19.58 8.95 -3.16
C PRO A 646 18.43 8.04 -3.61
N TYR A 647 17.64 8.44 -4.60
CA TYR A 647 16.46 7.72 -5.10
C TYR A 647 16.75 6.32 -5.62
N GLU A 648 17.95 6.06 -6.11
CA GLU A 648 18.42 4.74 -6.54
C GLU A 648 18.62 3.74 -5.39
N TYR A 649 18.79 4.23 -4.16
CA TYR A 649 18.87 3.42 -2.95
C TYR A 649 17.50 3.24 -2.27
N ALA A 650 16.50 4.00 -2.65
CA ALA A 650 15.16 3.93 -2.09
C ALA A 650 14.10 3.84 -3.18
N GLU A 651 14.13 2.71 -3.93
CA GLU A 651 13.21 2.46 -5.06
C GLU A 651 11.74 2.40 -4.63
N ASP A 652 11.43 2.14 -3.34
CA ASP A 652 10.08 2.20 -2.75
C ASP A 652 9.71 3.60 -2.25
N ARG A 653 10.57 4.57 -2.48
CA ARG A 653 10.36 6.02 -2.38
C ARG A 653 10.40 6.66 -0.99
N TYR A 654 10.45 8.00 -1.05
CA TYR A 654 10.33 8.91 0.07
C TYR A 654 8.93 9.47 0.10
N PHE A 655 8.39 9.56 1.30
CA PHE A 655 7.12 10.22 1.52
C PHE A 655 7.37 11.61 2.10
N PHE A 656 6.78 12.64 1.50
CA PHE A 656 6.90 14.02 1.91
C PHE A 656 5.52 14.66 2.04
N TYR A 657 5.22 15.25 3.19
CA TYR A 657 4.04 16.05 3.43
C TYR A 657 4.37 17.52 3.38
N PHE A 658 3.59 18.28 2.62
CA PHE A 658 3.62 19.72 2.62
C PHE A 658 2.24 20.28 3.00
N PHE A 659 2.15 20.99 4.12
CA PHE A 659 0.93 21.67 4.53
C PHE A 659 1.05 23.16 4.19
N TYR A 660 0.21 23.65 3.28
CA TYR A 660 0.07 25.05 2.99
C TYR A 660 -1.14 25.60 3.73
N TYR A 661 -0.91 26.38 4.77
CA TYR A 661 -1.96 27.18 5.39
C TYR A 661 -2.05 28.52 4.66
N SER A 662 -2.99 28.67 3.73
CA SER A 662 -3.33 29.97 3.20
C SER A 662 -4.15 30.74 4.25
N LYS A 663 -3.50 31.58 5.04
CA LYS A 663 -4.16 32.72 5.70
C LYS A 663 -4.31 33.88 4.72
N CYS A 664 -4.77 33.65 3.52
CA CYS A 664 -5.15 34.70 2.61
C CYS A 664 -6.67 34.77 2.55
N SER A 665 -7.25 35.56 3.44
CA SER A 665 -8.52 36.23 3.13
C SER A 665 -8.29 37.10 1.90
N TRP A 666 -8.83 36.71 0.78
CA TRP A 666 -9.04 37.56 -0.38
C TRP A 666 -10.42 38.17 -0.26
#